data_493ac44ece54bb9ab7199ba279c3cc0e
#
_entry.id   493ac44ece54bb9ab7199ba279c3cc0e
#
_cell.length_a   1.000
_cell.length_b   1.000
_cell.length_c   1.000
_cell.angle_alpha   90.00
_cell.angle_beta   90.00
_cell.angle_gamma   90.00
#
_symmetry.space_group_name_H-M   'P 1'
#
loop_
_entity.id
_entity.type
_entity.pdbx_description
1 polymer ?
#
loop_
_entity_poly.entity_id
_entity_poly.type
_entity_poly.pdbx_seq_one_letter_code
_entity_poly.pdbx_strand_id
1 'polypeptide(L)'
;MAVLAMGFQSCANGARPENRSGHDLWLGDITSTPQAVNKSLLSEYDNKLGDEGFRISRNDRGESVIYANTEAGLMYGTYHLKRLMDCNVKMTSDILEVPAYKYRILNHWDNPNGTVERGYAGKSLWKWDELPGQIRPEYEEYARANASIGINGTVLNNVNADARMLSREYLEKVKVLADIFRPYNIKVYLSLNFAAPKHLAGLKTSDPLDKDVIKWWNDKVAEIYSIIPDFGGFLVKANSEGQSGPQDYGRTHADGANMIADAVKPYGGIVMWRAFVYAAESPDRAKQAVEEFMPLDGQFHDNVIIQIKNGPVDFQPREPFSPLFGQLEHTNVMAEMQITQEYLGHSNHMVYLHPMWKECLDADTYQKGEGSTVAAETLGKVHGNTQWSAIAGVTNIGDSVNWCGHQMAQANWYAFGRMAWDPDLSSEQIVKEWLAQTFTPQKKFVEPVATMMLASREACVKYEMPMGLHHTFKGPDHYGPGPWDRSSRPDWEPAYYHKAAADGVGFDRTSKTGSNAVSQYHEPLRSLYDTAETCPDNLILWFHHLPWDYKMKSGRTLWDELCYTFEDGIREARGFIRTWESVEKYVDAYRYGQVHDKLVRQAKDAIWWRDATMLYFQQYSNMDIPSDCTQPQHTLDELRRFRLGITNYETPALDKLPEYELR
;
A
#
# COMPACT_ATOMS: atom_id res chain seq x y z
N MET A 1 17.45 -2.91 2.90
CA MET A 1 18.29 -3.42 3.97
C MET A 1 17.74 -4.59 4.74
N ALA A 2 16.45 -4.71 5.07
CA ALA A 2 15.91 -6.02 5.46
C ALA A 2 16.12 -7.06 4.36
N VAL A 3 16.00 -6.65 3.12
CA VAL A 3 16.39 -7.43 1.94
C VAL A 3 17.85 -7.86 2.03
N LEU A 4 18.73 -7.00 2.53
CA LEU A 4 20.15 -7.26 2.71
C LEU A 4 20.45 -8.00 4.03
N ALA A 5 19.71 -7.71 5.11
CA ALA A 5 19.84 -8.41 6.39
C ALA A 5 19.42 -9.88 6.30
N MET A 6 18.44 -10.21 5.45
CA MET A 6 18.06 -11.61 5.22
C MET A 6 19.14 -12.46 4.57
N GLY A 7 19.95 -11.89 3.71
CA GLY A 7 21.14 -12.56 3.20
C GLY A 7 22.14 -12.91 4.32
N PHE A 8 22.08 -12.20 5.45
CA PHE A 8 22.98 -12.42 6.61
C PHE A 8 22.41 -13.34 7.67
N GLN A 9 21.10 -13.30 7.96
CA GLN A 9 20.51 -14.18 8.98
C GLN A 9 20.49 -15.65 8.55
N SER A 10 20.37 -15.93 7.24
CA SER A 10 20.55 -17.30 6.75
C SER A 10 21.98 -17.83 6.92
N CYS A 11 22.97 -16.92 7.11
CA CYS A 11 24.36 -17.29 7.37
C CYS A 11 24.70 -17.50 8.86
N ALA A 12 23.84 -17.10 9.79
CA ALA A 12 24.09 -17.25 11.22
C ALA A 12 23.97 -18.70 11.72
N ASN A 13 23.35 -19.59 10.95
CA ASN A 13 23.16 -21.01 11.30
C ASN A 13 23.91 -22.01 10.41
N GLY A 14 24.79 -21.57 9.56
CA GLY A 14 25.61 -22.47 8.75
C GLY A 14 26.69 -21.73 7.97
N ALA A 15 27.92 -22.11 8.11
CA ALA A 15 29.16 -21.66 7.51
C ALA A 15 29.03 -20.47 6.52
N ARG A 16 29.69 -19.35 6.82
CA ARG A 16 29.90 -18.25 5.85
C ARG A 16 30.31 -18.86 4.51
N PRO A 17 29.65 -18.47 3.39
CA PRO A 17 30.22 -18.82 2.10
C PRO A 17 31.57 -18.15 1.98
N GLU A 18 32.62 -18.91 2.07
CA GLU A 18 33.97 -18.47 1.70
C GLU A 18 33.92 -18.02 0.23
N ASN A 19 34.44 -16.82 -0.04
CA ASN A 19 34.54 -16.16 -1.34
C ASN A 19 33.29 -15.45 -1.88
N ARG A 20 32.86 -14.38 -1.20
CA ARG A 20 32.39 -13.20 -1.92
C ARG A 20 33.57 -12.22 -2.02
N SER A 21 34.17 -12.16 -3.19
CA SER A 21 35.21 -11.20 -3.54
C SER A 21 34.82 -9.78 -3.11
N GLY A 22 35.48 -9.17 -2.12
CA GLY A 22 35.56 -7.73 -1.86
C GLY A 22 34.26 -6.90 -1.73
N HIS A 23 33.11 -7.53 -1.83
CA HIS A 23 31.77 -6.93 -1.81
C HIS A 23 30.94 -7.43 -0.64
N ASP A 24 31.61 -7.87 0.44
CA ASP A 24 30.91 -8.25 1.65
C ASP A 24 30.02 -7.08 2.09
N LEU A 25 28.78 -7.42 2.15
CA LEU A 25 27.66 -6.57 2.49
C LEU A 25 27.94 -5.74 3.70
N TRP A 26 28.26 -4.54 3.40
CA TRP A 26 28.52 -3.56 4.35
C TRP A 26 27.18 -2.96 4.83
N LEU A 27 26.66 -3.58 5.84
CA LEU A 27 25.54 -3.10 6.64
C LEU A 27 26.01 -2.28 7.84
N GLY A 28 27.31 -1.99 7.88
CA GLY A 28 27.91 -1.18 8.92
C GLY A 28 27.40 0.26 8.88
N ASP A 29 27.79 0.98 9.87
CA ASP A 29 27.61 2.40 10.00
C ASP A 29 27.89 3.14 8.68
N ILE A 30 27.02 4.09 8.30
CA ILE A 30 27.18 4.98 7.14
C ILE A 30 28.54 5.68 7.16
N THR A 31 29.13 5.85 8.34
CA THR A 31 30.48 6.41 8.54
C THR A 31 31.59 5.47 8.08
N SER A 32 31.35 4.15 8.01
CA SER A 32 32.32 3.17 7.56
C SER A 32 32.12 2.80 6.10
N THR A 33 32.38 3.72 5.16
CA THR A 33 32.33 3.48 3.71
C THR A 33 33.42 2.51 3.26
N PRO A 34 33.21 1.65 2.23
CA PRO A 34 34.29 0.94 1.59
C PRO A 34 35.42 1.94 1.21
N GLN A 35 36.67 1.56 1.40
CA GLN A 35 37.83 2.44 1.11
C GLN A 35 37.85 3.06 -0.31
N ALA A 36 37.01 2.55 -1.22
CA ALA A 36 36.89 2.99 -2.60
C ALA A 36 35.78 4.05 -2.84
N VAL A 37 35.06 4.49 -1.80
CA VAL A 37 33.97 5.48 -1.94
C VAL A 37 34.30 6.72 -1.13
N ASN A 38 34.53 7.82 -1.84
CA ASN A 38 34.73 9.12 -1.23
C ASN A 38 33.38 9.84 -1.07
N LYS A 39 33.16 10.46 0.07
CA LYS A 39 31.99 11.32 0.35
C LYS A 39 32.44 12.75 0.52
N SER A 40 31.73 13.70 -0.07
CA SER A 40 32.05 15.10 0.05
C SER A 40 30.78 15.94 0.16
N LEU A 41 30.64 16.65 1.27
CA LEU A 41 29.67 17.74 1.34
C LEU A 41 30.12 18.87 0.40
N LEU A 42 29.17 19.45 -0.31
CA LEU A 42 29.43 20.60 -1.17
C LEU A 42 29.74 21.83 -0.30
N SER A 43 30.73 22.62 -0.71
CA SER A 43 31.10 23.88 -0.03
C SER A 43 30.06 24.99 -0.26
N GLU A 44 29.34 24.92 -1.37
CA GLU A 44 28.23 25.82 -1.72
C GLU A 44 26.96 24.97 -1.95
N TYR A 45 25.82 25.49 -1.46
CA TYR A 45 24.53 24.78 -1.57
C TYR A 45 24.09 24.73 -3.04
N ASP A 46 23.89 23.51 -3.56
CA ASP A 46 23.35 23.28 -4.91
C ASP A 46 21.81 23.11 -4.83
N ASN A 47 21.09 24.12 -5.28
CA ASN A 47 19.63 24.13 -5.30
C ASN A 47 19.01 22.98 -6.11
N LYS A 48 19.76 22.40 -7.08
CA LYS A 48 19.27 21.26 -7.87
C LYS A 48 19.22 19.98 -7.05
N LEU A 49 20.08 19.84 -6.05
CA LEU A 49 20.11 18.66 -5.18
C LEU A 49 19.15 18.78 -3.99
N GLY A 50 18.85 20.01 -3.54
CA GLY A 50 18.08 20.20 -2.31
C GLY A 50 18.75 19.53 -1.10
N ASP A 51 17.96 19.17 -0.10
CA ASP A 51 18.49 18.58 1.13
C ASP A 51 18.71 17.05 1.03
N GLU A 52 18.05 16.36 0.13
CA GLU A 52 18.07 14.90 0.05
C GLU A 52 18.70 14.35 -1.24
N GLY A 53 18.90 15.19 -2.25
CA GLY A 53 19.53 14.80 -3.51
C GLY A 53 21.03 14.60 -3.41
N PHE A 54 21.57 13.87 -4.38
CA PHE A 54 23.00 13.57 -4.49
C PHE A 54 23.44 13.48 -5.94
N ARG A 55 24.77 13.64 -6.12
CA ARG A 55 25.45 13.35 -7.38
C ARG A 55 26.53 12.29 -7.12
N ILE A 56 26.66 11.31 -8.01
CA ILE A 56 27.76 10.35 -8.01
C ILE A 56 28.53 10.52 -9.29
N SER A 57 29.83 10.75 -9.18
CA SER A 57 30.74 10.84 -10.33
C SER A 57 32.00 10.01 -10.08
N ARG A 58 32.83 9.84 -11.13
CA ARG A 58 34.14 9.21 -11.00
C ARG A 58 35.22 10.26 -10.99
N ASN A 59 36.18 10.16 -10.07
CA ASN A 59 37.35 10.98 -10.07
C ASN A 59 38.39 10.42 -11.07
N ASP A 60 39.49 11.19 -11.25
CA ASP A 60 40.61 10.85 -12.19
C ASP A 60 41.26 9.47 -11.89
N ARG A 61 41.05 8.95 -10.67
CA ARG A 61 41.55 7.61 -10.27
C ARG A 61 40.54 6.50 -10.55
N GLY A 62 39.36 6.83 -11.08
CA GLY A 62 38.27 5.91 -11.34
C GLY A 62 37.49 5.52 -10.08
N GLU A 63 37.70 6.18 -8.96
CA GLU A 63 36.96 5.99 -7.71
C GLU A 63 35.62 6.70 -7.77
N SER A 64 34.56 6.12 -7.22
CA SER A 64 33.27 6.77 -7.08
C SER A 64 33.30 7.82 -5.97
N VAL A 65 32.80 9.02 -6.27
CA VAL A 65 32.66 10.13 -5.32
C VAL A 65 31.21 10.54 -5.26
N ILE A 66 30.67 10.59 -4.04
CA ILE A 66 29.30 11.03 -3.76
C ILE A 66 29.37 12.48 -3.26
N TYR A 67 28.60 13.36 -3.91
CA TYR A 67 28.44 14.76 -3.53
C TYR A 67 27.00 15.04 -3.14
N ALA A 68 26.79 15.76 -2.05
CA ALA A 68 25.47 16.21 -1.60
C ALA A 68 25.59 17.51 -0.78
N ASN A 69 24.47 18.19 -0.58
CA ASN A 69 24.40 19.36 0.29
C ASN A 69 24.39 19.00 1.79
N THR A 70 23.90 17.79 2.12
CA THR A 70 23.64 17.35 3.49
C THR A 70 24.10 15.91 3.71
N GLU A 71 24.21 15.51 4.98
CA GLU A 71 24.48 14.11 5.36
C GLU A 71 23.36 13.16 4.89
N ALA A 72 22.09 13.62 4.84
CA ALA A 72 20.99 12.85 4.29
C ALA A 72 21.20 12.51 2.80
N GLY A 73 21.60 13.50 2.01
CA GLY A 73 21.93 13.29 0.58
C GLY A 73 23.12 12.33 0.41
N LEU A 74 24.17 12.45 1.24
CA LEU A 74 25.30 11.50 1.22
C LEU A 74 24.86 10.07 1.59
N MET A 75 23.95 9.92 2.55
CA MET A 75 23.37 8.65 2.94
C MET A 75 22.62 8.02 1.77
N TYR A 76 21.68 8.74 1.16
CA TYR A 76 20.91 8.25 0.00
C TYR A 76 21.80 7.91 -1.18
N GLY A 77 22.79 8.74 -1.47
CA GLY A 77 23.80 8.45 -2.51
C GLY A 77 24.59 7.18 -2.23
N THR A 78 24.92 6.91 -0.96
CA THR A 78 25.61 5.68 -0.54
C THR A 78 24.73 4.45 -0.79
N TYR A 79 23.45 4.51 -0.43
CA TYR A 79 22.50 3.42 -0.69
C TYR A 79 22.27 3.21 -2.20
N HIS A 80 22.22 4.30 -2.98
CA HIS A 80 22.07 4.20 -4.43
C HIS A 80 23.29 3.51 -5.05
N LEU A 81 24.52 3.95 -4.71
CA LEU A 81 25.74 3.32 -5.22
C LEU A 81 25.81 1.85 -4.84
N LYS A 82 25.47 1.53 -3.60
CA LYS A 82 25.42 0.12 -3.14
C LYS A 82 24.43 -0.70 -3.97
N ARG A 83 23.24 -0.20 -4.24
CA ARG A 83 22.23 -0.86 -5.08
C ARG A 83 22.77 -1.16 -6.48
N LEU A 84 23.47 -0.21 -7.11
CA LEU A 84 24.12 -0.44 -8.41
C LEU A 84 25.15 -1.58 -8.34
N MET A 85 25.95 -1.62 -7.28
CA MET A 85 26.96 -2.67 -7.07
C MET A 85 26.30 -4.04 -6.88
N ASP A 86 25.29 -4.13 -6.02
CA ASP A 86 24.57 -5.38 -5.74
C ASP A 86 23.85 -5.93 -6.98
N CYS A 87 23.36 -5.04 -7.85
CA CYS A 87 22.73 -5.38 -9.12
C CYS A 87 23.72 -5.63 -10.26
N ASN A 88 25.05 -5.53 -10.02
CA ASN A 88 26.10 -5.60 -11.04
C ASN A 88 25.89 -4.55 -12.17
N VAL A 89 25.33 -3.38 -11.86
CA VAL A 89 25.16 -2.29 -12.80
C VAL A 89 26.43 -1.43 -12.81
N LYS A 90 27.04 -1.29 -14.00
CA LYS A 90 28.19 -0.39 -14.18
C LYS A 90 27.72 1.05 -14.40
N MET A 91 28.25 1.95 -13.61
CA MET A 91 28.06 3.37 -13.82
C MET A 91 28.83 3.80 -15.10
N THR A 92 28.10 4.28 -16.10
CA THR A 92 28.66 4.72 -17.40
C THR A 92 28.73 6.25 -17.54
N SER A 93 28.02 6.99 -16.67
CA SER A 93 27.97 8.44 -16.62
C SER A 93 27.78 8.90 -15.18
N ASP A 94 27.91 10.19 -14.96
CA ASP A 94 27.51 10.80 -13.69
C ASP A 94 26.02 10.56 -13.42
N ILE A 95 25.70 10.32 -12.16
CA ILE A 95 24.33 10.12 -11.67
C ILE A 95 23.95 11.37 -10.89
N LEU A 96 22.77 11.91 -11.14
CA LEU A 96 22.14 12.97 -10.34
C LEU A 96 20.74 12.48 -9.99
N GLU A 97 20.46 12.39 -8.69
CA GLU A 97 19.18 11.90 -8.16
C GLU A 97 18.64 12.91 -7.14
N VAL A 98 17.36 13.17 -7.24
CA VAL A 98 16.60 14.00 -6.27
C VAL A 98 15.25 13.33 -6.08
N PRO A 99 14.76 13.16 -4.84
CA PRO A 99 13.47 12.54 -4.62
C PRO A 99 12.34 13.39 -5.21
N ALA A 100 11.41 12.74 -5.91
CA ALA A 100 10.25 13.41 -6.52
C ALA A 100 9.25 13.88 -5.45
N TYR A 101 8.93 13.02 -4.47
CA TYR A 101 8.05 13.37 -3.36
C TYR A 101 8.85 13.90 -2.17
N LYS A 102 8.41 15.02 -1.60
CA LYS A 102 8.98 15.58 -0.37
C LYS A 102 8.66 14.73 0.85
N TYR A 103 7.42 14.23 0.94
CA TYR A 103 6.95 13.40 2.04
C TYR A 103 6.70 11.98 1.53
N ARG A 104 7.50 11.02 1.99
CA ARG A 104 7.48 9.61 1.62
C ARG A 104 7.27 8.78 2.88
N ILE A 105 5.99 8.54 3.21
CA ILE A 105 5.58 8.18 4.56
C ILE A 105 5.02 6.76 4.60
N LEU A 106 5.46 5.96 5.57
CA LEU A 106 4.85 4.67 5.87
C LEU A 106 3.81 4.81 6.98
N ASN A 107 2.66 4.19 6.78
CA ASN A 107 1.60 4.13 7.77
C ASN A 107 1.53 2.72 8.35
N HIS A 108 1.67 2.59 9.67
CA HIS A 108 1.53 1.33 10.40
C HIS A 108 0.19 1.32 11.13
N TRP A 109 -0.53 0.20 11.06
CA TRP A 109 -1.78 0.03 11.84
C TRP A 109 -1.49 -0.80 13.08
N ASP A 110 -0.51 -0.33 13.82
CA ASP A 110 0.03 -0.94 15.04
C ASP A 110 -0.73 -0.45 16.28
N ASN A 111 -0.99 -1.35 17.21
CA ASN A 111 -1.77 -1.05 18.40
C ASN A 111 -0.92 -1.15 19.67
N PRO A 112 -1.21 -0.32 20.70
CA PRO A 112 -0.47 -0.36 21.96
C PRO A 112 -0.62 -1.68 22.76
N ASN A 113 -1.53 -2.58 22.35
CA ASN A 113 -1.67 -3.93 22.92
C ASN A 113 -0.80 -4.99 22.22
N GLY A 114 0.05 -4.57 21.26
CA GLY A 114 0.95 -5.46 20.53
C GLY A 114 0.33 -6.17 19.33
N THR A 115 -0.91 -5.86 18.96
CA THR A 115 -1.54 -6.36 17.72
C THR A 115 -1.26 -5.41 16.55
N VAL A 116 -1.30 -5.92 15.34
CA VAL A 116 -1.21 -5.11 14.11
C VAL A 116 -2.44 -5.40 13.26
N GLU A 117 -3.29 -4.39 13.07
CA GLU A 117 -4.49 -4.54 12.24
C GLU A 117 -4.10 -4.73 10.78
N ARG A 118 -4.69 -5.75 10.13
CA ARG A 118 -4.32 -6.15 8.76
C ARG A 118 -2.81 -6.38 8.61
N GLY A 119 -2.13 -6.77 9.71
CA GLY A 119 -0.72 -7.14 9.75
C GLY A 119 -0.59 -8.65 9.76
N TYR A 120 -0.10 -9.23 8.69
CA TYR A 120 -0.09 -10.68 8.48
C TYR A 120 1.31 -11.30 8.69
N ALA A 121 2.14 -10.62 9.51
CA ALA A 121 3.56 -10.96 9.70
C ALA A 121 3.95 -11.10 11.18
N GLY A 122 2.99 -11.42 12.03
CA GLY A 122 3.21 -11.57 13.46
C GLY A 122 2.68 -10.40 14.29
N LYS A 123 3.25 -10.23 15.48
CA LYS A 123 2.88 -9.16 16.41
C LYS A 123 3.61 -7.87 16.07
N SER A 124 3.21 -6.79 16.75
CA SER A 124 3.88 -5.49 16.67
C SER A 124 5.40 -5.61 16.72
N LEU A 125 6.07 -4.93 15.80
CA LEU A 125 7.52 -4.74 15.87
C LEU A 125 7.87 -3.89 17.11
N TRP A 126 7.06 -2.89 17.41
CA TRP A 126 7.20 -2.02 18.56
C TRP A 126 6.76 -2.77 19.83
N LYS A 127 7.69 -3.16 20.68
CA LYS A 127 7.37 -3.81 21.96
C LYS A 127 7.02 -2.72 22.97
N TRP A 128 5.77 -2.21 22.86
CA TRP A 128 5.28 -1.08 23.64
C TRP A 128 5.37 -1.26 25.15
N ASP A 129 5.28 -2.49 25.64
CA ASP A 129 5.44 -2.87 27.05
C ASP A 129 6.90 -2.86 27.53
N GLU A 130 7.86 -3.04 26.62
CA GLU A 130 9.29 -3.00 26.94
C GLU A 130 9.85 -1.57 26.88
N LEU A 131 9.26 -0.71 26.03
CA LEU A 131 9.70 0.68 25.86
C LEU A 131 9.27 1.55 27.06
N PRO A 132 10.08 2.55 27.48
CA PRO A 132 11.37 2.95 26.92
C PRO A 132 12.57 2.18 27.51
N GLY A 133 12.34 1.20 28.38
CA GLY A 133 13.37 0.53 29.19
C GLY A 133 14.27 -0.42 28.39
N GLN A 134 13.73 -1.08 27.37
CA GLN A 134 14.49 -2.01 26.53
C GLN A 134 14.38 -1.59 25.06
N ILE A 135 15.53 -1.35 24.44
CA ILE A 135 15.65 -1.02 23.02
C ILE A 135 16.13 -2.26 22.27
N ARG A 136 15.35 -2.67 21.26
CA ARG A 136 15.69 -3.83 20.43
C ARG A 136 16.46 -3.40 19.19
N PRO A 137 17.49 -4.15 18.76
CA PRO A 137 18.27 -3.82 17.57
C PRO A 137 17.43 -3.80 16.29
N GLU A 138 16.33 -4.54 16.24
CA GLU A 138 15.40 -4.59 15.12
C GLU A 138 14.80 -3.22 14.76
N TYR A 139 14.68 -2.30 15.72
CA TYR A 139 14.18 -0.95 15.46
C TYR A 139 15.15 -0.15 14.59
N GLU A 140 16.45 -0.24 14.87
CA GLU A 140 17.47 0.41 14.06
C GLU A 140 17.62 -0.27 12.69
N GLU A 141 17.55 -1.60 12.63
CA GLU A 141 17.56 -2.34 11.37
C GLU A 141 16.42 -1.90 10.46
N TYR A 142 15.22 -1.75 11.02
CA TYR A 142 14.04 -1.28 10.28
C TYR A 142 14.19 0.19 9.83
N ALA A 143 14.67 1.09 10.69
CA ALA A 143 14.93 2.48 10.33
C ALA A 143 15.91 2.58 9.15
N ARG A 144 17.03 1.87 9.23
CA ARG A 144 18.05 1.80 8.19
C ARG A 144 17.53 1.22 6.89
N ALA A 145 16.71 0.16 6.96
CA ALA A 145 16.08 -0.45 5.80
C ALA A 145 15.15 0.55 5.09
N ASN A 146 14.33 1.28 5.82
CA ASN A 146 13.46 2.31 5.27
C ASN A 146 14.25 3.44 4.59
N ALA A 147 15.31 3.92 5.22
CA ALA A 147 16.19 4.92 4.61
C ALA A 147 16.82 4.43 3.30
N SER A 148 17.19 3.12 3.22
CA SER A 148 17.82 2.55 2.03
C SER A 148 16.93 2.56 0.79
N ILE A 149 15.63 2.65 0.96
CA ILE A 149 14.63 2.75 -0.12
C ILE A 149 14.05 4.17 -0.26
N GLY A 150 14.56 5.13 0.50
CA GLY A 150 14.20 6.53 0.37
C GLY A 150 13.01 7.00 1.21
N ILE A 151 12.51 6.22 2.16
CA ILE A 151 11.47 6.64 3.11
C ILE A 151 12.03 7.68 4.08
N ASN A 152 11.27 8.75 4.34
CA ASN A 152 11.65 9.83 5.26
C ASN A 152 10.59 10.16 6.32
N GLY A 153 9.54 9.35 6.42
CA GLY A 153 8.52 9.50 7.45
C GLY A 153 7.87 8.17 7.83
N THR A 154 7.45 8.05 9.09
CA THR A 154 6.77 6.87 9.60
C THR A 154 5.68 7.25 10.61
N VAL A 155 4.45 6.82 10.37
CA VAL A 155 3.35 6.87 11.34
C VAL A 155 3.37 5.57 12.12
N LEU A 156 3.57 5.64 13.45
CA LEU A 156 3.87 4.47 14.27
C LEU A 156 2.65 3.65 14.70
N ASN A 157 1.45 4.23 14.64
CA ASN A 157 0.26 3.60 15.20
C ASN A 157 -0.94 3.62 14.28
N ASN A 158 -1.89 2.76 14.60
CA ASN A 158 -3.11 2.51 13.85
C ASN A 158 -3.94 3.78 13.60
N VAL A 159 -4.53 3.87 12.41
CA VAL A 159 -5.52 4.92 12.05
C VAL A 159 -6.79 4.82 12.89
N ASN A 160 -7.14 3.62 13.40
CA ASN A 160 -8.12 3.41 14.48
C ASN A 160 -7.45 3.74 15.82
N ALA A 161 -7.05 5.00 15.99
CA ALA A 161 -6.10 5.41 17.00
C ALA A 161 -6.61 5.28 18.43
N ASP A 162 -5.80 4.65 19.28
CA ASP A 162 -6.01 4.67 20.73
C ASP A 162 -5.52 6.01 21.29
N ALA A 163 -6.37 6.71 22.05
CA ALA A 163 -6.02 8.01 22.63
C ALA A 163 -4.78 7.94 23.53
N ARG A 164 -4.49 6.77 24.15
CA ARG A 164 -3.30 6.56 24.99
C ARG A 164 -1.99 6.88 24.30
N MET A 165 -1.94 6.78 22.95
CA MET A 165 -0.72 7.13 22.19
C MET A 165 -0.28 8.58 22.42
N LEU A 166 -1.18 9.47 22.84
CA LEU A 166 -0.91 10.87 23.16
C LEU A 166 -0.69 11.12 24.67
N SER A 167 -0.71 10.08 25.50
CA SER A 167 -0.36 10.21 26.92
C SER A 167 1.15 10.45 27.08
N ARG A 168 1.54 11.09 28.18
CA ARG A 168 2.96 11.31 28.50
C ARG A 168 3.77 10.03 28.50
N GLU A 169 3.21 8.95 29.05
CA GLU A 169 3.85 7.62 29.07
C GLU A 169 4.20 7.14 27.65
N TYR A 170 3.22 7.19 26.74
CA TYR A 170 3.44 6.71 25.36
C TYR A 170 4.33 7.67 24.55
N LEU A 171 4.25 8.98 24.80
CA LEU A 171 5.15 9.96 24.15
C LEU A 171 6.61 9.71 24.49
N GLU A 172 6.93 9.27 25.72
CA GLU A 172 8.31 8.88 26.07
C GLU A 172 8.75 7.60 25.32
N LYS A 173 7.85 6.67 25.08
CA LYS A 173 8.12 5.47 24.24
C LYS A 173 8.35 5.86 22.77
N VAL A 174 7.49 6.72 22.24
CA VAL A 174 7.60 7.27 20.88
C VAL A 174 8.91 8.04 20.70
N LYS A 175 9.34 8.79 21.72
CA LYS A 175 10.63 9.51 21.71
C LYS A 175 11.80 8.57 21.44
N VAL A 176 11.83 7.40 22.07
CA VAL A 176 12.91 6.42 21.85
C VAL A 176 12.97 6.01 20.38
N LEU A 177 11.82 5.72 19.77
CA LEU A 177 11.76 5.38 18.36
C LEU A 177 12.16 6.57 17.48
N ALA A 178 11.70 7.78 17.80
CA ALA A 178 12.08 8.99 17.08
C ALA A 178 13.60 9.24 17.12
N ASP A 179 14.24 9.02 18.27
CA ASP A 179 15.68 9.17 18.42
C ASP A 179 16.46 8.12 17.58
N ILE A 180 15.92 6.91 17.41
CA ILE A 180 16.48 5.87 16.54
C ILE A 180 16.29 6.19 15.05
N PHE A 181 15.14 6.73 14.67
CA PHE A 181 14.83 7.04 13.27
C PHE A 181 15.52 8.30 12.75
N ARG A 182 15.77 9.28 13.62
CA ARG A 182 16.34 10.61 13.25
C ARG A 182 17.67 10.54 12.50
N PRO A 183 18.67 9.72 12.89
CA PRO A 183 19.92 9.59 12.15
C PRO A 183 19.75 9.09 10.72
N TYR A 184 18.61 8.45 10.42
CA TYR A 184 18.24 7.91 9.11
C TYR A 184 17.36 8.89 8.31
N ASN A 185 17.28 10.16 8.73
CA ASN A 185 16.43 11.18 8.11
C ASN A 185 14.94 10.81 8.06
N ILE A 186 14.45 10.04 9.03
CA ILE A 186 13.06 9.60 9.10
C ILE A 186 12.38 10.29 10.29
N LYS A 187 11.37 11.10 9.98
CA LYS A 187 10.52 11.73 10.99
C LYS A 187 9.44 10.77 11.46
N VAL A 188 9.11 10.88 12.76
CA VAL A 188 8.02 10.13 13.36
C VAL A 188 6.74 10.97 13.35
N TYR A 189 5.64 10.31 13.00
CA TYR A 189 4.28 10.82 13.02
C TYR A 189 3.42 9.91 13.89
N LEU A 190 2.26 10.40 14.32
CA LEU A 190 1.25 9.59 15.02
C LEU A 190 -0.11 9.73 14.36
N SER A 191 -0.88 8.64 14.34
CA SER A 191 -2.32 8.73 14.15
C SER A 191 -2.95 9.23 15.44
N LEU A 192 -3.85 10.20 15.35
CA LEU A 192 -4.55 10.73 16.52
C LEU A 192 -5.98 10.21 16.63
N ASN A 193 -6.45 10.03 17.84
CA ASN A 193 -7.86 9.86 18.13
C ASN A 193 -8.50 11.25 18.30
N PHE A 194 -9.49 11.57 17.46
CA PHE A 194 -10.12 12.90 17.46
C PHE A 194 -10.81 13.23 18.79
N ALA A 195 -11.29 12.19 19.51
CA ALA A 195 -11.88 12.33 20.83
C ALA A 195 -10.86 12.34 21.98
N ALA A 196 -9.55 12.44 21.70
CA ALA A 196 -8.50 12.45 22.73
C ALA A 196 -8.72 13.52 23.85
N PRO A 197 -9.25 14.74 23.59
CA PRO A 197 -9.57 15.70 24.66
C PRO A 197 -10.57 15.14 25.69
N LYS A 198 -11.55 14.36 25.26
CA LYS A 198 -12.51 13.68 26.16
C LYS A 198 -11.85 12.56 26.94
N HIS A 199 -11.04 11.75 26.30
CA HIS A 199 -10.44 10.55 26.89
C HIS A 199 -9.30 10.87 27.86
N LEU A 200 -8.46 11.87 27.54
CA LEU A 200 -7.25 12.16 28.29
C LEU A 200 -7.42 13.34 29.29
N ALA A 201 -8.34 14.26 29.02
CA ALA A 201 -8.54 15.43 29.87
C ALA A 201 -9.96 15.51 30.48
N GLY A 202 -10.85 14.57 30.14
CA GLY A 202 -12.21 14.58 30.67
C GLY A 202 -13.06 15.73 30.16
N LEU A 203 -12.70 16.37 29.04
CA LEU A 203 -13.53 17.41 28.44
C LEU A 203 -14.90 16.84 28.01
N LYS A 204 -15.92 17.68 28.06
CA LYS A 204 -17.28 17.24 27.71
C LYS A 204 -17.50 17.05 26.20
N THR A 205 -16.68 17.71 25.41
CA THR A 205 -16.77 17.73 23.93
C THR A 205 -15.40 17.56 23.30
N SER A 206 -15.37 17.24 22.00
CA SER A 206 -14.23 17.38 21.11
C SER A 206 -14.60 18.22 19.88
N ASP A 207 -15.61 19.12 20.01
CA ASP A 207 -15.98 20.07 18.97
C ASP A 207 -14.75 20.90 18.59
N PRO A 208 -14.31 20.89 17.31
CA PRO A 208 -13.12 21.60 16.87
C PRO A 208 -13.19 23.13 16.99
N LEU A 209 -14.38 23.69 17.19
CA LEU A 209 -14.56 25.14 17.42
C LEU A 209 -14.72 25.51 18.90
N ASP A 210 -14.70 24.53 19.79
CA ASP A 210 -14.72 24.78 21.23
C ASP A 210 -13.36 25.31 21.72
N LYS A 211 -13.36 26.40 22.50
CA LYS A 211 -12.11 27.05 22.93
C LYS A 211 -11.26 26.20 23.87
N ASP A 212 -11.88 25.37 24.71
CA ASP A 212 -11.16 24.50 25.63
C ASP A 212 -10.54 23.31 24.87
N VAL A 213 -11.22 22.82 23.83
CA VAL A 213 -10.68 21.79 22.93
C VAL A 213 -9.50 22.32 22.13
N ILE A 214 -9.63 23.51 21.51
CA ILE A 214 -8.53 24.18 20.79
C ILE A 214 -7.33 24.39 21.72
N LYS A 215 -7.59 24.92 22.93
CA LYS A 215 -6.51 25.11 23.92
C LYS A 215 -5.84 23.82 24.29
N TRP A 216 -6.60 22.74 24.51
CA TRP A 216 -6.05 21.43 24.85
C TRP A 216 -5.15 20.90 23.74
N TRP A 217 -5.55 21.01 22.46
CA TRP A 217 -4.71 20.58 21.34
C TRP A 217 -3.43 21.41 21.24
N ASN A 218 -3.50 22.72 21.40
CA ASN A 218 -2.30 23.58 21.41
C ASN A 218 -1.32 23.17 22.53
N ASP A 219 -1.83 22.95 23.74
CA ASP A 219 -1.02 22.54 24.88
C ASP A 219 -0.42 21.13 24.67
N LYS A 220 -1.20 20.19 24.14
CA LYS A 220 -0.76 18.83 23.85
C LYS A 220 0.30 18.79 22.74
N VAL A 221 0.14 19.54 21.68
CA VAL A 221 1.12 19.66 20.61
C VAL A 221 2.41 20.30 21.11
N ALA A 222 2.32 21.36 21.93
CA ALA A 222 3.49 21.95 22.57
C ALA A 222 4.23 20.92 23.45
N GLU A 223 3.50 20.09 24.21
CA GLU A 223 4.10 18.99 24.98
C GLU A 223 4.81 18.00 24.05
N ILE A 224 4.19 17.56 22.95
CA ILE A 224 4.80 16.61 22.00
C ILE A 224 6.11 17.17 21.46
N TYR A 225 6.13 18.41 20.96
CA TYR A 225 7.36 19.00 20.41
C TYR A 225 8.42 19.30 21.48
N SER A 226 8.03 19.46 22.74
CA SER A 226 9.00 19.55 23.84
C SER A 226 9.73 18.22 24.10
N ILE A 227 9.10 17.10 23.75
CA ILE A 227 9.64 15.74 23.92
C ILE A 227 10.35 15.27 22.64
N ILE A 228 9.76 15.55 21.48
CA ILE A 228 10.21 15.12 20.13
C ILE A 228 10.27 16.38 19.26
N PRO A 229 11.38 17.13 19.26
CA PRO A 229 11.46 18.44 18.60
C PRO A 229 11.28 18.41 17.09
N ASP A 230 11.53 17.27 16.46
CA ASP A 230 11.39 17.03 15.00
C ASP A 230 10.15 16.20 14.64
N PHE A 231 9.17 16.09 15.54
CA PHE A 231 7.91 15.40 15.28
C PHE A 231 7.28 15.90 13.98
N GLY A 232 6.87 14.96 13.10
CA GLY A 232 6.41 15.30 11.74
C GLY A 232 4.98 15.82 11.66
N GLY A 233 4.11 15.42 12.57
CA GLY A 233 2.70 15.76 12.56
C GLY A 233 1.76 14.56 12.70
N PHE A 234 0.52 14.70 12.25
CA PHE A 234 -0.50 13.70 12.51
C PHE A 234 -1.13 13.12 11.25
N LEU A 235 -1.52 11.83 11.36
CA LEU A 235 -2.47 11.17 10.47
C LEU A 235 -3.82 11.10 11.17
N VAL A 236 -4.91 11.40 10.44
CA VAL A 236 -6.25 11.43 11.01
C VAL A 236 -7.23 10.61 10.17
N LYS A 237 -7.92 9.68 10.83
CA LYS A 237 -9.13 9.04 10.34
C LYS A 237 -10.30 9.55 11.19
N ALA A 238 -11.26 10.22 10.58
CA ALA A 238 -12.37 10.86 11.28
C ALA A 238 -13.71 10.44 10.67
N ASN A 239 -14.74 10.30 11.52
CA ASN A 239 -16.11 9.95 11.15
C ASN A 239 -16.24 8.70 10.25
N SER A 240 -15.41 7.71 10.51
CA SER A 240 -15.40 6.47 9.77
C SER A 240 -15.17 5.28 10.71
N GLU A 241 -15.91 4.18 10.52
CA GLU A 241 -15.78 2.92 11.26
C GLU A 241 -15.74 3.11 12.79
N GLY A 242 -16.61 3.96 13.31
CA GLY A 242 -16.72 4.22 14.74
C GLY A 242 -15.67 5.16 15.32
N GLN A 243 -14.76 5.70 14.51
CA GLN A 243 -13.86 6.76 14.96
C GLN A 243 -14.60 8.09 14.99
N SER A 244 -14.46 8.81 16.10
CA SER A 244 -15.01 10.16 16.26
C SER A 244 -14.38 11.15 15.28
N GLY A 245 -15.16 12.15 14.89
CA GLY A 245 -14.70 13.21 14.02
C GLY A 245 -15.52 14.49 14.18
N PRO A 246 -15.22 15.52 13.37
CA PRO A 246 -15.91 16.82 13.46
C PRO A 246 -17.40 16.73 13.17
N GLN A 247 -17.86 15.81 12.33
CA GLN A 247 -19.27 15.65 11.97
C GLN A 247 -20.13 15.24 13.17
N ASP A 248 -19.58 14.59 14.20
CA ASP A 248 -20.27 14.29 15.46
C ASP A 248 -20.77 15.56 16.18
N TYR A 249 -20.20 16.71 15.83
CA TYR A 249 -20.51 18.04 16.39
C TYR A 249 -21.13 18.98 15.38
N GLY A 250 -21.57 18.47 14.22
CA GLY A 250 -22.12 19.29 13.13
C GLY A 250 -21.08 20.20 12.47
N ARG A 251 -19.80 19.79 12.48
CA ARG A 251 -18.68 20.49 11.85
C ARG A 251 -18.21 19.77 10.62
N THR A 252 -17.48 20.48 9.76
CA THR A 252 -16.89 19.93 8.54
C THR A 252 -15.54 19.23 8.81
N HIS A 253 -15.10 18.39 7.88
CA HIS A 253 -13.73 17.85 7.91
C HIS A 253 -12.67 18.96 7.91
N ALA A 254 -12.94 20.10 7.21
CA ALA A 254 -12.02 21.24 7.22
C ALA A 254 -11.91 21.88 8.60
N ASP A 255 -13.03 22.05 9.34
CA ASP A 255 -12.98 22.57 10.72
C ASP A 255 -12.09 21.71 11.62
N GLY A 256 -12.26 20.37 11.52
CA GLY A 256 -11.48 19.44 12.31
C GLY A 256 -10.00 19.41 11.92
N ALA A 257 -9.70 19.37 10.64
CA ALA A 257 -8.35 19.33 10.12
C ALA A 257 -7.57 20.61 10.44
N ASN A 258 -8.21 21.78 10.25
CA ASN A 258 -7.61 23.09 10.47
C ASN A 258 -7.28 23.34 11.95
N MET A 259 -8.13 22.90 12.88
CA MET A 259 -7.82 22.96 14.31
C MET A 259 -6.50 22.28 14.65
N ILE A 260 -6.29 21.06 14.12
CA ILE A 260 -5.04 20.31 14.35
C ILE A 260 -3.88 20.96 13.59
N ALA A 261 -4.13 21.40 12.35
CA ALA A 261 -3.13 22.04 11.51
C ALA A 261 -2.59 23.33 12.13
N ASP A 262 -3.44 24.14 12.73
CA ASP A 262 -3.04 25.36 13.44
C ASP A 262 -2.15 25.05 14.66
N ALA A 263 -2.47 23.98 15.40
CA ALA A 263 -1.67 23.57 16.54
C ALA A 263 -0.25 23.11 16.15
N VAL A 264 -0.08 22.39 15.03
CA VAL A 264 1.25 21.90 14.59
C VAL A 264 2.03 22.90 13.72
N LYS A 265 1.36 23.89 13.11
CA LYS A 265 1.96 24.86 12.19
C LYS A 265 3.16 25.62 12.75
N PRO A 266 3.16 26.11 14.04
CA PRO A 266 4.30 26.81 14.61
C PRO A 266 5.59 25.98 14.66
N TYR A 267 5.48 24.66 14.55
CA TYR A 267 6.59 23.71 14.63
C TYR A 267 6.94 23.12 13.25
N GLY A 268 6.25 23.53 12.17
CA GLY A 268 6.45 22.99 10.82
C GLY A 268 5.83 21.60 10.59
N GLY A 269 4.90 21.18 11.47
CA GLY A 269 4.20 19.91 11.33
C GLY A 269 3.10 19.94 10.26
N ILE A 270 2.76 18.76 9.75
CA ILE A 270 1.68 18.55 8.76
C ILE A 270 0.55 17.71 9.34
N VAL A 271 -0.62 17.82 8.72
CA VAL A 271 -1.78 16.97 9.00
C VAL A 271 -2.14 16.21 7.74
N MET A 272 -2.05 14.89 7.79
CA MET A 272 -2.54 13.98 6.76
C MET A 272 -3.98 13.59 7.13
N TRP A 273 -4.95 14.08 6.39
CA TRP A 273 -6.36 13.84 6.67
C TRP A 273 -6.91 12.84 5.65
N ARG A 274 -7.30 11.65 6.13
CA ARG A 274 -7.77 10.59 5.22
C ARG A 274 -9.16 10.91 4.68
N ALA A 275 -9.28 10.89 3.36
CA ALA A 275 -10.56 10.93 2.66
C ALA A 275 -11.18 9.52 2.59
N PHE A 276 -11.37 8.92 3.76
CA PHE A 276 -11.94 7.59 3.90
C PHE A 276 -13.19 7.67 4.76
N VAL A 277 -14.33 7.60 4.10
CA VAL A 277 -15.61 7.78 4.74
C VAL A 277 -16.46 6.53 4.56
N TYR A 278 -16.99 6.05 5.67
CA TYR A 278 -17.97 4.98 5.70
C TYR A 278 -19.24 5.48 6.41
N ALA A 279 -20.01 6.30 5.72
CA ALA A 279 -21.37 6.58 6.13
C ALA A 279 -22.33 5.76 5.26
N ALA A 280 -23.25 5.03 5.89
CA ALA A 280 -24.22 4.16 5.18
C ALA A 280 -25.31 4.94 4.40
N GLU A 281 -25.13 6.23 4.24
CA GLU A 281 -26.13 7.15 3.69
C GLU A 281 -26.10 7.26 2.15
N SER A 282 -24.95 6.95 1.53
CA SER A 282 -24.85 6.98 0.07
C SER A 282 -25.33 5.66 -0.54
N PRO A 283 -26.20 5.71 -1.56
CA PRO A 283 -26.63 4.51 -2.28
C PRO A 283 -25.49 3.86 -3.09
N ASP A 284 -24.41 4.59 -3.35
CA ASP A 284 -23.18 4.08 -3.94
C ASP A 284 -21.96 4.62 -3.18
N ARG A 285 -21.34 3.74 -2.42
CA ARG A 285 -20.16 4.03 -1.60
C ARG A 285 -18.98 4.59 -2.41
N ALA A 286 -18.85 4.21 -3.68
CA ALA A 286 -17.79 4.72 -4.56
C ALA A 286 -17.84 6.24 -4.77
N LYS A 287 -18.97 6.88 -4.51
CA LYS A 287 -19.17 8.34 -4.66
C LYS A 287 -18.78 9.15 -3.42
N GLN A 288 -18.75 8.51 -2.26
CA GLN A 288 -18.74 9.20 -0.96
C GLN A 288 -17.57 10.16 -0.78
N ALA A 289 -16.35 9.75 -1.12
CA ALA A 289 -15.18 10.59 -0.91
C ALA A 289 -15.28 11.92 -1.67
N VAL A 290 -15.78 11.88 -2.92
CA VAL A 290 -16.01 13.10 -3.72
C VAL A 290 -17.14 13.93 -3.13
N GLU A 291 -18.26 13.30 -2.77
CA GLU A 291 -19.43 14.00 -2.21
C GLU A 291 -19.11 14.75 -0.91
N GLU A 292 -18.19 14.22 -0.09
CA GLU A 292 -17.83 14.84 1.18
C GLU A 292 -16.67 15.83 1.09
N PHE A 293 -15.68 15.58 0.25
CA PHE A 293 -14.47 16.40 0.23
C PHE A 293 -14.45 17.48 -0.85
N MET A 294 -15.05 17.26 -2.02
CA MET A 294 -15.10 18.26 -3.08
C MET A 294 -15.76 19.59 -2.62
N PRO A 295 -16.87 19.60 -1.84
CA PRO A 295 -17.46 20.86 -1.35
C PRO A 295 -16.56 21.64 -0.39
N LEU A 296 -15.51 21.01 0.14
CA LEU A 296 -14.56 21.59 1.08
C LEU A 296 -13.24 22.05 0.41
N ASP A 297 -13.15 21.94 -0.91
CA ASP A 297 -11.94 22.36 -1.64
C ASP A 297 -11.60 23.83 -1.35
N GLY A 298 -10.32 24.08 -1.06
CA GLY A 298 -9.82 25.41 -0.68
C GLY A 298 -10.16 25.87 0.74
N GLN A 299 -10.83 25.05 1.54
CA GLN A 299 -11.13 25.37 2.95
C GLN A 299 -10.09 24.80 3.92
N PHE A 300 -9.24 23.90 3.47
CA PHE A 300 -8.15 23.32 4.28
C PHE A 300 -6.93 24.24 4.30
N HIS A 301 -6.25 24.31 5.45
CA HIS A 301 -5.01 25.08 5.59
C HIS A 301 -3.86 24.43 4.79
N ASP A 302 -2.83 25.21 4.44
CA ASP A 302 -1.71 24.79 3.58
C ASP A 302 -0.97 23.53 4.09
N ASN A 303 -0.88 23.36 5.40
CA ASN A 303 -0.22 22.22 6.01
C ASN A 303 -1.14 21.01 6.24
N VAL A 304 -2.35 21.02 5.69
CA VAL A 304 -3.24 19.86 5.57
C VAL A 304 -3.04 19.23 4.20
N ILE A 305 -2.86 17.91 4.17
CA ILE A 305 -2.76 17.12 2.94
C ILE A 305 -3.86 16.04 3.00
N ILE A 306 -4.77 16.06 2.03
CA ILE A 306 -5.82 15.05 1.95
C ILE A 306 -5.24 13.75 1.42
N GLN A 307 -5.32 12.70 2.24
CA GLN A 307 -4.78 11.37 1.94
C GLN A 307 -5.86 10.50 1.30
N ILE A 308 -5.67 10.18 0.01
CA ILE A 308 -6.66 9.55 -0.86
C ILE A 308 -6.19 8.16 -1.24
N LYS A 309 -7.00 7.12 -1.03
CA LYS A 309 -6.72 5.76 -1.49
C LYS A 309 -6.61 5.69 -3.02
N ASN A 310 -5.85 4.73 -3.51
CA ASN A 310 -5.67 4.52 -4.96
C ASN A 310 -7.00 4.28 -5.69
N GLY A 311 -7.97 3.61 -5.08
CA GLY A 311 -9.32 3.40 -5.61
C GLY A 311 -10.40 4.07 -4.77
N PRO A 312 -11.63 4.19 -5.28
CA PRO A 312 -12.71 4.92 -4.60
C PRO A 312 -13.33 4.17 -3.42
N VAL A 313 -13.06 2.88 -3.25
CA VAL A 313 -13.63 2.09 -2.16
C VAL A 313 -12.56 1.67 -1.15
N ASP A 314 -11.76 0.61 -1.40
CA ASP A 314 -10.90 0.07 -0.34
C ASP A 314 -9.81 -0.88 -0.83
N PHE A 315 -8.75 -0.40 -1.48
CA PHE A 315 -7.56 -1.20 -1.84
C PHE A 315 -7.87 -2.56 -2.51
N GLN A 316 -8.97 -2.66 -3.25
CA GLN A 316 -9.39 -3.89 -3.88
C GLN A 316 -8.42 -4.32 -5.00
N PRO A 317 -8.38 -5.61 -5.38
CA PRO A 317 -7.48 -6.09 -6.43
C PRO A 317 -7.58 -5.31 -7.74
N ARG A 318 -8.79 -4.83 -8.09
CA ARG A 318 -9.04 -3.92 -9.21
C ARG A 318 -10.14 -2.91 -8.90
N GLU A 319 -9.76 -1.66 -8.93
CA GLU A 319 -10.65 -0.49 -8.93
C GLU A 319 -10.17 0.49 -9.99
N PRO A 320 -11.03 1.38 -10.52
CA PRO A 320 -10.52 2.56 -11.20
C PRO A 320 -9.77 3.44 -10.19
N PHE A 321 -8.95 4.38 -10.65
CA PHE A 321 -8.37 5.36 -9.71
C PHE A 321 -9.47 6.18 -9.03
N SER A 322 -9.22 6.64 -7.80
CA SER A 322 -10.18 7.47 -7.06
C SER A 322 -10.44 8.79 -7.79
N PRO A 323 -11.69 9.10 -8.17
CA PRO A 323 -12.00 10.34 -8.88
C PRO A 323 -11.72 11.60 -8.05
N LEU A 324 -11.58 11.46 -6.73
CA LEU A 324 -11.26 12.59 -5.84
C LEU A 324 -9.92 13.26 -6.20
N PHE A 325 -8.95 12.54 -6.77
CA PHE A 325 -7.70 13.15 -7.26
C PHE A 325 -7.96 14.28 -8.26
N GLY A 326 -8.92 14.10 -9.17
CA GLY A 326 -9.26 15.12 -10.15
C GLY A 326 -10.29 16.17 -9.69
N GLN A 327 -10.69 16.20 -8.41
CA GLN A 327 -11.77 17.08 -7.92
C GLN A 327 -11.32 18.18 -6.95
N LEU A 328 -10.09 18.12 -6.45
CA LEU A 328 -9.55 19.10 -5.50
C LEU A 328 -8.54 20.00 -6.23
N GLU A 329 -8.88 21.28 -6.44
CA GLU A 329 -8.04 22.25 -7.15
C GLU A 329 -7.19 23.13 -6.23
N HIS A 330 -7.65 23.34 -4.99
CA HIS A 330 -7.09 24.31 -4.06
C HIS A 330 -6.62 23.65 -2.75
N THR A 331 -6.67 22.33 -2.69
CA THR A 331 -6.31 21.53 -1.51
C THR A 331 -5.18 20.59 -1.86
N ASN A 332 -4.16 20.48 -0.99
CA ASN A 332 -3.06 19.54 -1.19
C ASN A 332 -3.54 18.10 -1.07
N VAL A 333 -3.07 17.23 -1.95
CA VAL A 333 -3.45 15.82 -1.99
C VAL A 333 -2.24 14.91 -1.97
N MET A 334 -2.40 13.71 -1.42
CA MET A 334 -1.42 12.63 -1.49
C MET A 334 -2.10 11.29 -1.78
N ALA A 335 -1.40 10.40 -2.46
CA ALA A 335 -1.88 9.05 -2.68
C ALA A 335 -1.59 8.15 -1.45
N GLU A 336 -2.58 7.35 -1.05
CA GLU A 336 -2.44 6.27 -0.09
C GLU A 336 -2.44 4.94 -0.82
N MET A 337 -1.29 4.27 -0.86
CA MET A 337 -1.13 2.94 -1.41
C MET A 337 -1.11 1.91 -0.28
N GLN A 338 -1.70 0.74 -0.48
CA GLN A 338 -1.58 -0.33 0.49
C GLN A 338 -0.48 -1.31 0.08
N ILE A 339 0.57 -1.40 0.90
CA ILE A 339 1.67 -2.34 0.75
C ILE A 339 1.27 -3.71 1.30
N THR A 340 0.48 -3.69 2.38
CA THR A 340 -0.16 -4.87 2.97
C THR A 340 -1.23 -5.42 2.02
N GLN A 341 -1.22 -6.72 1.79
CA GLN A 341 -2.11 -7.41 0.85
C GLN A 341 -3.44 -7.80 1.52
N GLU A 342 -4.25 -6.82 1.94
CA GLU A 342 -5.49 -7.06 2.70
C GLU A 342 -6.51 -7.87 1.91
N TYR A 343 -6.66 -7.59 0.61
CA TYR A 343 -7.60 -8.24 -0.30
C TYR A 343 -6.91 -9.07 -1.38
N LEU A 344 -5.63 -9.38 -1.23
CA LEU A 344 -4.80 -10.03 -2.24
C LEU A 344 -4.08 -11.25 -1.64
N GLY A 345 -4.81 -12.05 -0.86
CA GLY A 345 -4.33 -13.30 -0.27
C GLY A 345 -3.41 -13.13 0.94
N HIS A 346 -3.46 -11.99 1.63
CA HIS A 346 -2.68 -11.69 2.83
C HIS A 346 -1.17 -12.00 2.62
N SER A 347 -0.54 -12.68 3.57
CA SER A 347 0.84 -13.16 3.41
C SER A 347 0.94 -14.58 2.80
N ASN A 348 -0.16 -15.14 2.26
CA ASN A 348 -0.17 -16.46 1.64
C ASN A 348 -0.01 -16.41 0.10
N HIS A 349 -0.42 -15.31 -0.55
CA HIS A 349 -0.28 -15.18 -1.98
C HIS A 349 0.92 -14.31 -2.35
N MET A 350 1.58 -14.65 -3.44
CA MET A 350 2.58 -13.80 -4.08
C MET A 350 1.87 -12.85 -5.03
N VAL A 351 1.81 -11.57 -4.67
CA VAL A 351 1.25 -10.51 -5.51
C VAL A 351 2.19 -9.31 -5.50
N TYR A 352 2.77 -8.98 -6.63
CA TYR A 352 3.60 -7.80 -6.81
C TYR A 352 2.71 -6.60 -7.14
N LEU A 353 2.63 -5.64 -6.24
CA LEU A 353 1.62 -4.59 -6.27
C LEU A 353 2.02 -3.34 -7.07
N HIS A 354 3.30 -3.16 -7.36
CA HIS A 354 3.76 -1.95 -8.07
C HIS A 354 3.06 -1.72 -9.43
N PRO A 355 2.73 -2.74 -10.23
CA PRO A 355 1.94 -2.53 -11.45
C PRO A 355 0.58 -1.86 -11.19
N MET A 356 -0.09 -2.22 -10.09
CA MET A 356 -1.37 -1.60 -9.69
C MET A 356 -1.19 -0.14 -9.27
N TRP A 357 -0.14 0.15 -8.50
CA TRP A 357 0.14 1.52 -8.07
C TRP A 357 0.56 2.41 -9.23
N LYS A 358 1.36 1.88 -10.16
CA LYS A 358 1.78 2.57 -11.38
C LYS A 358 0.57 2.86 -12.27
N GLU A 359 -0.34 1.89 -12.45
CA GLU A 359 -1.62 2.08 -13.17
C GLU A 359 -2.41 3.27 -12.58
N CYS A 360 -2.48 3.39 -11.25
CA CYS A 360 -3.13 4.52 -10.58
C CYS A 360 -2.37 5.84 -10.79
N LEU A 361 -1.05 5.86 -10.55
CA LEU A 361 -0.27 7.10 -10.64
C LEU A 361 -0.18 7.64 -12.06
N ASP A 362 -0.17 6.77 -13.06
CA ASP A 362 -0.12 7.14 -14.49
C ASP A 362 -1.50 7.51 -15.05
N ALA A 363 -2.59 7.19 -14.33
CA ALA A 363 -3.94 7.54 -14.77
C ALA A 363 -4.10 9.05 -14.87
N ASP A 364 -4.58 9.54 -16.01
CA ASP A 364 -4.84 10.95 -16.24
C ASP A 364 -6.21 11.32 -15.65
N THR A 365 -6.24 12.28 -14.77
CA THR A 365 -7.49 12.82 -14.21
C THR A 365 -8.20 13.76 -15.16
N TYR A 366 -7.46 14.32 -16.13
CA TYR A 366 -7.90 15.38 -17.04
C TYR A 366 -8.40 16.66 -16.35
N GLN A 367 -8.11 16.86 -15.08
CA GLN A 367 -8.59 18.04 -14.32
C GLN A 367 -8.20 19.38 -14.99
N LYS A 368 -6.97 19.49 -15.47
CA LYS A 368 -6.49 20.65 -16.24
C LYS A 368 -6.17 20.30 -17.70
N GLY A 369 -6.79 19.24 -18.22
CA GLY A 369 -6.51 18.68 -19.53
C GLY A 369 -5.49 17.53 -19.48
N GLU A 370 -5.07 17.05 -20.64
CA GLU A 370 -4.13 15.94 -20.79
C GLU A 370 -2.81 16.19 -20.04
N GLY A 371 -2.34 15.18 -19.33
CA GLY A 371 -1.14 15.22 -18.49
C GLY A 371 -1.38 15.58 -17.02
N SER A 372 -2.63 15.77 -16.60
CA SER A 372 -3.02 15.90 -15.19
C SER A 372 -3.07 14.52 -14.52
N THR A 373 -1.97 13.77 -14.56
CA THR A 373 -1.94 12.43 -13.98
C THR A 373 -2.06 12.47 -12.45
N VAL A 374 -2.51 11.37 -11.83
CA VAL A 374 -2.54 11.24 -10.36
C VAL A 374 -1.15 11.51 -9.76
N ALA A 375 -0.08 11.06 -10.43
CA ALA A 375 1.29 11.40 -10.02
C ALA A 375 1.54 12.92 -10.10
N ALA A 376 1.11 13.60 -11.17
CA ALA A 376 1.28 15.04 -11.31
C ALA A 376 0.49 15.83 -10.25
N GLU A 377 -0.72 15.37 -9.90
CA GLU A 377 -1.54 15.93 -8.81
C GLU A 377 -0.81 15.81 -7.46
N THR A 378 -0.42 14.61 -7.09
CA THR A 378 0.21 14.31 -5.79
C THR A 378 1.63 14.87 -5.67
N LEU A 379 2.31 15.11 -6.79
CA LEU A 379 3.56 15.86 -6.86
C LEU A 379 3.35 17.38 -6.75
N GLY A 380 2.11 17.85 -6.75
CA GLY A 380 1.77 19.27 -6.75
C GLY A 380 2.12 20.00 -8.06
N LYS A 381 2.38 19.27 -9.15
CA LYS A 381 2.76 19.87 -10.45
C LYS A 381 1.58 20.51 -11.14
N VAL A 382 0.39 19.97 -11.02
CA VAL A 382 -0.85 20.48 -11.66
C VAL A 382 -1.24 21.85 -11.10
N HIS A 383 -1.04 22.08 -9.81
CA HIS A 383 -1.46 23.29 -9.10
C HIS A 383 -0.29 24.17 -8.63
N GLY A 384 0.96 23.80 -8.91
CA GLY A 384 2.14 24.59 -8.56
C GLY A 384 2.50 24.63 -7.08
N ASN A 385 2.07 23.62 -6.32
CA ASN A 385 2.27 23.49 -4.85
C ASN A 385 3.22 22.34 -4.48
N THR A 386 4.31 22.17 -5.25
CA THR A 386 5.28 21.05 -5.12
C THR A 386 5.92 20.94 -3.74
N GLN A 387 5.92 21.98 -2.92
CA GLN A 387 6.38 21.95 -1.53
C GLN A 387 5.55 21.03 -0.63
N TRP A 388 4.37 20.61 -1.08
CA TRP A 388 3.47 19.69 -0.37
C TRP A 388 3.38 18.30 -1.03
N SER A 389 4.27 18.02 -2.00
CA SER A 389 4.28 16.71 -2.67
C SER A 389 4.44 15.56 -1.68
N ALA A 390 3.51 14.61 -1.71
CA ALA A 390 3.44 13.57 -0.70
C ALA A 390 2.85 12.25 -1.23
N ILE A 391 3.32 11.14 -0.66
CA ILE A 391 2.79 9.80 -0.89
C ILE A 391 2.88 8.97 0.41
N ALA A 392 1.86 8.17 0.69
CA ALA A 392 1.80 7.30 1.86
C ALA A 392 1.62 5.83 1.47
N GLY A 393 2.26 4.92 2.21
CA GLY A 393 2.13 3.49 2.08
C GLY A 393 1.68 2.83 3.37
N VAL A 394 0.56 2.12 3.35
CA VAL A 394 0.10 1.30 4.48
C VAL A 394 0.93 0.01 4.48
N THR A 395 1.80 -0.12 5.47
CA THR A 395 2.78 -1.21 5.56
C THR A 395 2.71 -1.95 6.88
N ASN A 396 1.58 -2.51 7.23
CA ASN A 396 1.30 -3.18 8.49
C ASN A 396 2.25 -4.36 8.75
N ILE A 397 3.49 -4.03 9.07
CA ILE A 397 4.56 -4.99 9.34
C ILE A 397 4.37 -5.71 10.68
N GLY A 398 5.02 -6.86 10.83
CA GLY A 398 5.09 -7.61 12.08
C GLY A 398 6.52 -7.97 12.46
N ASP A 399 6.66 -8.73 13.53
CA ASP A 399 7.95 -9.18 14.08
C ASP A 399 8.53 -10.42 13.38
N SER A 400 7.96 -10.85 12.24
CA SER A 400 8.57 -11.88 11.39
C SER A 400 9.90 -11.40 10.80
N VAL A 401 10.80 -12.33 10.50
CA VAL A 401 12.16 -12.04 9.99
C VAL A 401 12.17 -11.12 8.77
N ASN A 402 11.17 -11.24 7.90
CA ASN A 402 11.05 -10.41 6.68
C ASN A 402 10.06 -9.24 6.83
N TRP A 403 9.52 -9.04 8.02
CA TRP A 403 8.50 -8.04 8.37
C TRP A 403 7.17 -8.15 7.64
N CYS A 404 7.09 -8.89 6.54
CA CYS A 404 5.92 -8.95 5.65
C CYS A 404 5.23 -10.33 5.65
N GLY A 405 5.80 -11.33 6.33
CA GLY A 405 5.23 -12.68 6.45
C GLY A 405 5.35 -13.57 5.22
N HIS A 406 5.62 -13.00 4.04
CA HIS A 406 5.93 -13.70 2.79
C HIS A 406 7.20 -13.11 2.18
N GLN A 407 8.12 -13.96 1.73
CA GLN A 407 9.40 -13.50 1.15
C GLN A 407 9.16 -12.53 -0.03
N MET A 408 8.22 -12.86 -0.92
CA MET A 408 7.92 -12.03 -2.09
C MET A 408 7.12 -10.76 -1.75
N ALA A 409 6.36 -10.73 -0.65
CA ALA A 409 5.63 -9.52 -0.22
C ALA A 409 6.58 -8.38 0.17
N GLN A 410 7.82 -8.70 0.58
CA GLN A 410 8.82 -7.67 0.85
C GLN A 410 9.19 -6.84 -0.40
N ALA A 411 9.01 -7.40 -1.60
CA ALA A 411 9.15 -6.64 -2.84
C ALA A 411 8.20 -5.45 -2.93
N ASN A 412 7.00 -5.54 -2.35
CA ASN A 412 6.03 -4.45 -2.34
C ASN A 412 6.51 -3.29 -1.46
N TRP A 413 7.04 -3.58 -0.28
CA TRP A 413 7.66 -2.58 0.58
C TRP A 413 8.85 -1.89 -0.12
N TYR A 414 9.75 -2.67 -0.73
CA TYR A 414 10.86 -2.15 -1.52
C TYR A 414 10.39 -1.26 -2.68
N ALA A 415 9.40 -1.74 -3.43
CA ALA A 415 8.86 -1.04 -4.58
C ALA A 415 8.19 0.28 -4.20
N PHE A 416 7.48 0.33 -3.09
CA PHE A 416 6.88 1.57 -2.60
C PHE A 416 7.94 2.65 -2.36
N GLY A 417 9.03 2.33 -1.67
CA GLY A 417 10.10 3.29 -1.41
C GLY A 417 10.77 3.79 -2.69
N ARG A 418 11.03 2.88 -3.64
CA ARG A 418 11.62 3.23 -4.94
C ARG A 418 10.70 4.14 -5.76
N MET A 419 9.40 3.81 -5.83
CA MET A 419 8.38 4.60 -6.50
C MET A 419 8.17 5.97 -5.82
N ALA A 420 8.22 6.03 -4.51
CA ALA A 420 8.12 7.29 -3.77
C ALA A 420 9.35 8.19 -3.99
N TRP A 421 10.52 7.60 -4.24
CA TRP A 421 11.72 8.36 -4.65
C TRP A 421 11.60 8.86 -6.09
N ASP A 422 11.21 7.97 -7.02
CA ASP A 422 11.08 8.24 -8.44
C ASP A 422 9.88 7.46 -9.03
N PRO A 423 8.72 8.13 -9.24
CA PRO A 423 7.52 7.49 -9.77
C PRO A 423 7.62 7.09 -11.26
N ASP A 424 8.66 7.56 -11.97
CA ASP A 424 8.86 7.21 -13.37
C ASP A 424 9.56 5.85 -13.56
N LEU A 425 10.09 5.27 -12.48
CA LEU A 425 10.68 3.92 -12.52
C LEU A 425 9.65 2.87 -12.94
N SER A 426 10.07 1.97 -13.83
CA SER A 426 9.20 0.87 -14.26
C SER A 426 9.08 -0.24 -13.22
N SER A 427 7.94 -0.92 -13.21
CA SER A 427 7.72 -2.09 -12.35
C SER A 427 8.76 -3.19 -12.58
N GLU A 428 9.19 -3.37 -13.82
CA GLU A 428 10.21 -4.34 -14.20
C GLU A 428 11.58 -4.00 -13.62
N GLN A 429 11.99 -2.73 -13.72
CA GLN A 429 13.26 -2.27 -13.17
C GLN A 429 13.31 -2.49 -11.66
N ILE A 430 12.28 -2.07 -10.93
CA ILE A 430 12.24 -2.17 -9.47
C ILE A 430 12.26 -3.62 -8.98
N VAL A 431 11.47 -4.51 -9.60
CA VAL A 431 11.45 -5.92 -9.19
C VAL A 431 12.77 -6.62 -9.49
N LYS A 432 13.43 -6.31 -10.61
CA LYS A 432 14.77 -6.84 -10.93
C LYS A 432 15.83 -6.34 -9.95
N GLU A 433 15.78 -5.07 -9.54
CA GLU A 433 16.65 -4.53 -8.48
C GLU A 433 16.45 -5.31 -7.17
N TRP A 434 15.20 -5.51 -6.75
CA TRP A 434 14.90 -6.24 -5.52
C TRP A 434 15.36 -7.70 -5.56
N LEU A 435 15.08 -8.40 -6.66
CA LEU A 435 15.49 -9.79 -6.85
C LEU A 435 17.01 -9.95 -6.82
N ALA A 436 17.73 -9.06 -7.49
CA ALA A 436 19.20 -9.08 -7.55
C ALA A 436 19.83 -8.89 -6.16
N GLN A 437 19.29 -7.98 -5.36
CA GLN A 437 19.77 -7.68 -4.00
C GLN A 437 19.36 -8.75 -2.99
N THR A 438 18.18 -9.36 -3.15
CA THR A 438 17.60 -10.30 -2.18
C THR A 438 18.11 -11.71 -2.37
N PHE A 439 18.27 -12.16 -3.61
CA PHE A 439 18.65 -13.53 -3.95
C PHE A 439 19.98 -13.58 -4.69
N THR A 440 20.00 -13.15 -5.94
CA THR A 440 21.20 -13.17 -6.79
C THR A 440 21.02 -12.29 -8.03
N PRO A 441 22.09 -11.60 -8.50
CA PRO A 441 22.02 -10.81 -9.74
C PRO A 441 22.10 -11.66 -11.02
N GLN A 442 22.08 -12.99 -10.93
CA GLN A 442 22.17 -13.87 -12.09
C GLN A 442 20.90 -13.76 -12.95
N LYS A 443 21.06 -13.42 -14.24
CA LYS A 443 19.92 -13.26 -15.17
C LYS A 443 19.03 -14.49 -15.27
N LYS A 444 19.62 -15.71 -15.18
CA LYS A 444 18.86 -16.97 -15.22
C LYS A 444 17.90 -17.16 -14.05
N PHE A 445 18.08 -16.41 -12.97
CA PHE A 445 17.15 -16.31 -11.85
C PHE A 445 16.26 -15.10 -12.01
N VAL A 446 16.84 -13.91 -12.22
CA VAL A 446 16.14 -12.63 -12.18
C VAL A 446 15.06 -12.54 -13.25
N GLU A 447 15.36 -12.92 -14.51
CA GLU A 447 14.42 -12.74 -15.62
C GLU A 447 13.13 -13.56 -15.47
N PRO A 448 13.15 -14.88 -15.24
CA PRO A 448 11.92 -15.65 -15.11
C PRO A 448 11.13 -15.28 -13.86
N VAL A 449 11.80 -14.99 -12.73
CA VAL A 449 11.11 -14.61 -11.50
C VAL A 449 10.50 -13.20 -11.60
N ALA A 450 11.19 -12.26 -12.24
CA ALA A 450 10.62 -10.94 -12.52
C ALA A 450 9.37 -11.03 -13.40
N THR A 451 9.40 -11.83 -14.47
CA THR A 451 8.25 -12.07 -15.33
C THR A 451 7.06 -12.65 -14.56
N MET A 452 7.32 -13.63 -13.70
CA MET A 452 6.33 -14.23 -12.81
C MET A 452 5.71 -13.19 -11.87
N MET A 453 6.54 -12.38 -11.21
CA MET A 453 6.07 -11.35 -10.27
C MET A 453 5.26 -10.25 -10.97
N LEU A 454 5.69 -9.79 -12.15
CA LEU A 454 4.96 -8.79 -12.93
C LEU A 454 3.56 -9.28 -13.36
N ALA A 455 3.40 -10.56 -13.62
CA ALA A 455 2.11 -11.16 -13.98
C ALA A 455 1.21 -11.42 -12.75
N SER A 456 1.75 -11.44 -11.54
CA SER A 456 1.08 -11.97 -10.36
C SER A 456 -0.14 -11.17 -9.92
N ARG A 457 -0.13 -9.83 -10.06
CA ARG A 457 -1.29 -9.00 -9.74
C ARG A 457 -2.46 -9.28 -10.68
N GLU A 458 -2.20 -9.36 -11.98
CA GLU A 458 -3.27 -9.62 -12.95
C GLU A 458 -3.83 -11.04 -12.83
N ALA A 459 -2.98 -12.02 -12.51
CA ALA A 459 -3.43 -13.36 -12.17
C ALA A 459 -4.37 -13.36 -10.96
N CYS A 460 -4.02 -12.60 -9.89
CA CYS A 460 -4.85 -12.44 -8.71
C CYS A 460 -6.22 -11.84 -9.07
N VAL A 461 -6.23 -10.75 -9.84
CA VAL A 461 -7.49 -10.15 -10.33
C VAL A 461 -8.35 -11.16 -11.07
N LYS A 462 -7.76 -11.97 -11.95
CA LYS A 462 -8.50 -12.98 -12.74
C LYS A 462 -9.17 -14.02 -11.87
N TYR A 463 -8.56 -14.48 -10.79
CA TYR A 463 -9.16 -15.49 -9.93
C TYR A 463 -9.96 -14.94 -8.74
N GLU A 464 -9.85 -13.65 -8.40
CA GLU A 464 -10.60 -13.03 -7.30
C GLU A 464 -11.71 -12.09 -7.80
N MET A 465 -11.36 -11.14 -8.68
CA MET A 465 -12.24 -10.05 -9.11
C MET A 465 -12.13 -9.77 -10.61
N PRO A 466 -12.44 -10.74 -11.48
CA PRO A 466 -12.33 -10.56 -12.91
C PRO A 466 -13.22 -9.43 -13.42
N MET A 467 -12.75 -8.68 -14.42
CA MET A 467 -13.53 -7.70 -15.19
C MET A 467 -14.08 -6.53 -14.36
N GLY A 468 -13.43 -6.21 -13.22
CA GLY A 468 -13.92 -5.19 -12.30
C GLY A 468 -15.09 -5.65 -11.42
N LEU A 469 -15.39 -6.94 -11.41
CA LEU A 469 -16.36 -7.54 -10.51
C LEU A 469 -15.95 -7.25 -9.07
N HIS A 470 -16.71 -6.44 -8.37
CA HIS A 470 -16.41 -6.00 -7.02
C HIS A 470 -17.38 -6.68 -6.08
N HIS A 471 -17.00 -7.10 -5.17
CA HIS A 471 -16.40 -7.50 -3.92
C HIS A 471 -16.92 -8.93 -3.64
N THR A 472 -16.14 -9.95 -3.89
CA THR A 472 -16.54 -11.35 -3.71
C THR A 472 -15.92 -12.00 -2.48
N PHE A 473 -15.24 -11.20 -1.65
CA PHE A 473 -14.58 -11.62 -0.43
C PHE A 473 -15.56 -11.96 0.67
N LYS A 474 -15.20 -12.94 1.47
CA LYS A 474 -15.89 -13.18 2.73
C LYS A 474 -15.51 -12.10 3.75
N GLY A 475 -16.47 -11.34 4.23
CA GLY A 475 -16.27 -10.43 5.33
C GLY A 475 -16.35 -11.18 6.68
N PRO A 476 -15.72 -10.74 7.74
CA PRO A 476 -14.71 -9.68 7.89
C PRO A 476 -13.27 -10.16 7.66
N ASP A 477 -13.08 -11.41 7.24
CA ASP A 477 -11.77 -12.07 7.13
C ASP A 477 -10.90 -11.44 6.03
N HIS A 478 -11.52 -10.91 4.98
CA HIS A 478 -10.88 -10.40 3.74
C HIS A 478 -9.97 -11.42 3.06
N TYR A 479 -10.15 -12.70 3.37
CA TYR A 479 -9.47 -13.82 2.77
C TYR A 479 -10.47 -14.87 2.29
N GLY A 480 -10.27 -15.35 1.09
CA GLY A 480 -11.14 -16.35 0.47
C GLY A 480 -12.50 -15.81 0.01
N PRO A 481 -13.20 -16.59 -0.82
CA PRO A 481 -14.46 -16.19 -1.42
C PRO A 481 -15.62 -16.30 -0.46
N GLY A 482 -16.57 -15.40 -0.59
CA GLY A 482 -17.82 -15.37 0.14
C GLY A 482 -18.89 -14.55 -0.57
N PRO A 483 -19.14 -14.74 -1.90
CA PRO A 483 -20.08 -13.90 -2.66
C PRO A 483 -21.51 -13.94 -2.09
N TRP A 484 -21.83 -14.94 -1.28
CA TRP A 484 -23.12 -15.09 -0.59
C TRP A 484 -23.18 -14.42 0.78
N ASP A 485 -22.05 -13.85 1.29
CA ASP A 485 -21.99 -13.35 2.66
C ASP A 485 -22.89 -12.11 2.83
N ARG A 486 -23.71 -12.16 3.89
CA ARG A 486 -24.65 -11.12 4.31
C ARG A 486 -24.63 -10.96 5.83
N SER A 487 -23.48 -11.19 6.45
CA SER A 487 -23.33 -11.16 7.91
C SER A 487 -22.83 -9.82 8.43
N SER A 488 -22.54 -8.88 7.54
CA SER A 488 -21.98 -7.57 7.86
C SER A 488 -23.03 -6.45 7.69
N ARG A 489 -22.59 -5.22 7.83
CA ARG A 489 -23.36 -4.04 7.46
C ARG A 489 -23.66 -4.07 5.95
N PRO A 490 -24.85 -3.68 5.48
CA PRO A 490 -25.25 -3.84 4.08
C PRO A 490 -24.24 -3.33 3.05
N ASP A 491 -23.62 -2.17 3.29
CA ASP A 491 -22.61 -1.56 2.41
C ASP A 491 -21.21 -2.20 2.52
N TRP A 492 -21.05 -3.26 3.32
CA TRP A 492 -19.86 -4.09 3.40
C TRP A 492 -20.08 -5.52 2.87
N GLU A 493 -21.31 -5.83 2.48
CA GLU A 493 -21.65 -7.16 1.99
C GLU A 493 -21.31 -7.33 0.51
N PRO A 494 -20.74 -8.48 0.11
CA PRO A 494 -20.46 -8.76 -1.30
C PRO A 494 -21.65 -8.52 -2.24
N ALA A 495 -22.84 -8.94 -1.82
CA ALA A 495 -24.06 -8.79 -2.63
C ALA A 495 -24.42 -7.33 -2.95
N TYR A 496 -24.04 -6.38 -2.08
CA TYR A 496 -24.20 -4.95 -2.36
C TYR A 496 -23.35 -4.49 -3.55
N TYR A 497 -22.18 -5.07 -3.72
CA TYR A 497 -21.25 -4.67 -4.78
C TYR A 497 -21.48 -5.42 -6.08
N HIS A 498 -21.51 -6.77 -6.05
CA HIS A 498 -21.65 -7.54 -7.30
C HIS A 498 -23.06 -7.55 -7.87
N LYS A 499 -24.09 -7.26 -7.07
CA LYS A 499 -25.50 -7.15 -7.52
C LYS A 499 -26.00 -8.35 -8.32
N ALA A 500 -25.40 -9.54 -8.17
CA ALA A 500 -25.79 -10.72 -8.95
C ALA A 500 -27.27 -11.09 -8.72
N ALA A 501 -28.03 -11.17 -9.82
CA ALA A 501 -29.44 -11.52 -9.87
C ALA A 501 -29.75 -12.23 -11.20
N ALA A 502 -31.01 -12.61 -11.42
CA ALA A 502 -31.40 -13.32 -12.65
C ALA A 502 -31.21 -12.50 -13.92
N ASP A 503 -31.25 -11.18 -13.81
CA ASP A 503 -31.07 -10.22 -14.91
C ASP A 503 -29.60 -9.87 -15.20
N GLY A 504 -28.65 -10.26 -14.32
CA GLY A 504 -27.24 -10.00 -14.57
C GLY A 504 -26.37 -9.86 -13.33
N VAL A 505 -25.19 -9.26 -13.53
CA VAL A 505 -24.16 -9.02 -12.52
C VAL A 505 -23.42 -7.71 -12.79
N GLY A 506 -22.81 -7.15 -11.74
CA GLY A 506 -22.08 -5.88 -11.78
C GLY A 506 -22.89 -4.71 -11.21
N PHE A 507 -22.23 -3.59 -10.94
CA PHE A 507 -22.87 -2.42 -10.36
C PHE A 507 -23.12 -1.36 -11.43
N ASP A 508 -24.38 -0.99 -11.65
CA ASP A 508 -24.72 0.10 -12.59
C ASP A 508 -24.36 1.46 -11.97
N ARG A 509 -23.28 2.05 -12.48
CA ARG A 509 -22.76 3.38 -12.11
C ARG A 509 -22.88 4.39 -13.25
N THR A 510 -23.63 4.05 -14.30
CA THR A 510 -23.85 4.91 -15.46
C THR A 510 -24.70 6.14 -15.12
N SER A 511 -24.62 7.14 -15.99
CA SER A 511 -25.37 8.40 -15.81
C SER A 511 -26.87 8.26 -16.02
N LYS A 512 -27.29 7.30 -16.84
CA LYS A 512 -28.69 7.18 -17.30
C LYS A 512 -29.54 6.30 -16.40
N THR A 513 -29.03 5.17 -15.94
CA THR A 513 -29.80 4.16 -15.22
C THR A 513 -29.20 3.83 -13.85
N GLY A 514 -27.96 4.16 -13.64
CA GLY A 514 -27.19 3.81 -12.45
C GLY A 514 -27.09 4.92 -11.41
N SER A 515 -26.08 4.78 -10.53
CA SER A 515 -25.79 5.75 -9.46
C SER A 515 -25.21 7.07 -9.96
N ASN A 516 -24.85 7.16 -11.23
CA ASN A 516 -24.14 8.29 -11.85
C ASN A 516 -22.76 8.57 -11.24
N ALA A 517 -22.06 7.53 -10.78
CA ALA A 517 -20.69 7.71 -10.28
C ALA A 517 -19.71 8.11 -11.40
N VAL A 518 -20.00 7.76 -12.65
CA VAL A 518 -19.21 8.18 -13.82
C VAL A 518 -19.11 9.71 -13.94
N SER A 519 -20.09 10.49 -13.42
CA SER A 519 -20.04 11.95 -13.44
C SER A 519 -18.93 12.55 -12.60
N GLN A 520 -18.32 11.78 -11.73
CA GLN A 520 -17.19 12.21 -10.89
C GLN A 520 -15.84 12.20 -11.64
N TYR A 521 -15.81 11.66 -12.86
CA TYR A 521 -14.64 11.72 -13.75
C TYR A 521 -14.77 12.83 -14.77
N HIS A 522 -13.64 13.45 -15.15
CA HIS A 522 -13.61 14.42 -16.24
C HIS A 522 -13.69 13.72 -17.62
N GLU A 523 -14.06 14.49 -18.65
CA GLU A 523 -13.91 13.99 -20.02
C GLU A 523 -12.42 13.84 -20.39
N PRO A 524 -12.04 12.82 -21.14
CA PRO A 524 -12.90 11.85 -21.86
C PRO A 524 -13.29 10.60 -21.04
N LEU A 525 -12.84 10.46 -19.78
CA LEU A 525 -13.06 9.27 -18.95
C LEU A 525 -14.55 9.05 -18.64
N ARG A 526 -15.30 10.13 -18.39
CA ARG A 526 -16.74 10.05 -18.16
C ARG A 526 -17.43 9.33 -19.32
N SER A 527 -17.22 9.79 -20.54
CA SER A 527 -17.79 9.16 -21.73
C SER A 527 -17.28 7.74 -21.97
N LEU A 528 -16.00 7.49 -21.65
CA LEU A 528 -15.39 6.17 -21.78
C LEU A 528 -16.06 5.13 -20.87
N TYR A 529 -16.38 5.49 -19.63
CA TYR A 529 -16.95 4.58 -18.63
C TYR A 529 -18.48 4.48 -18.70
N ASP A 530 -19.18 5.43 -19.31
CA ASP A 530 -20.64 5.56 -19.27
C ASP A 530 -21.39 4.58 -20.18
N THR A 531 -20.70 3.95 -21.13
CA THR A 531 -21.31 2.91 -22.01
C THR A 531 -20.49 1.63 -21.98
N ALA A 532 -21.18 0.49 -22.02
CA ALA A 532 -20.53 -0.82 -22.00
C ALA A 532 -19.62 -1.06 -23.21
N GLU A 533 -19.98 -0.49 -24.37
CA GLU A 533 -19.21 -0.62 -25.60
C GLU A 533 -17.83 0.07 -25.52
N THR A 534 -17.75 1.19 -24.84
CA THR A 534 -16.50 1.96 -24.70
C THR A 534 -15.74 1.60 -23.44
N CYS A 535 -16.42 1.17 -22.38
CA CYS A 535 -15.80 0.82 -21.10
C CYS A 535 -14.70 -0.24 -21.30
N PRO A 536 -13.53 -0.11 -20.67
CA PRO A 536 -12.51 -1.14 -20.67
C PRO A 536 -13.04 -2.44 -20.04
N ASP A 537 -12.77 -3.59 -20.68
CA ASP A 537 -13.29 -4.88 -20.23
C ASP A 537 -12.88 -5.21 -18.78
N ASN A 538 -11.70 -4.77 -18.34
CA ASN A 538 -11.22 -4.99 -16.99
C ASN A 538 -11.91 -4.14 -15.90
N LEU A 539 -12.80 -3.20 -16.29
CA LEU A 539 -13.61 -2.37 -15.39
C LEU A 539 -15.12 -2.46 -15.72
N ILE A 540 -15.50 -3.32 -16.66
CA ILE A 540 -16.87 -3.32 -17.19
C ILE A 540 -17.91 -3.62 -16.09
N LEU A 541 -17.66 -4.57 -15.21
CA LEU A 541 -18.58 -4.93 -14.11
C LEU A 541 -18.46 -3.97 -12.89
N TRP A 542 -17.45 -3.11 -12.89
CA TRP A 542 -17.39 -1.99 -11.95
C TRP A 542 -18.42 -0.91 -12.29
N PHE A 543 -18.56 -0.59 -13.58
CA PHE A 543 -19.41 0.51 -14.03
C PHE A 543 -20.78 0.07 -14.54
N HIS A 544 -20.94 -1.19 -14.94
CA HIS A 544 -22.17 -1.68 -15.58
C HIS A 544 -22.73 -2.92 -14.89
N HIS A 545 -24.07 -2.98 -14.81
CA HIS A 545 -24.81 -4.21 -14.54
C HIS A 545 -25.22 -4.82 -15.87
N LEU A 546 -24.72 -6.01 -16.19
CA LEU A 546 -24.90 -6.62 -17.51
C LEU A 546 -25.60 -7.97 -17.41
N PRO A 547 -26.50 -8.29 -18.37
CA PRO A 547 -27.10 -9.60 -18.48
C PRO A 547 -26.05 -10.70 -18.64
N TRP A 548 -26.34 -11.91 -18.14
CA TRP A 548 -25.41 -13.03 -18.21
C TRP A 548 -25.05 -13.46 -19.64
N ASP A 549 -25.96 -13.24 -20.62
CA ASP A 549 -25.79 -13.51 -22.05
C ASP A 549 -25.27 -12.31 -22.85
N TYR A 550 -24.94 -11.20 -22.19
CA TYR A 550 -24.35 -10.03 -22.83
C TYR A 550 -23.12 -10.44 -23.66
N LYS A 551 -23.05 -9.93 -24.92
CA LYS A 551 -21.95 -10.25 -25.82
C LYS A 551 -20.76 -9.33 -25.56
N MET A 552 -19.70 -9.93 -25.00
CA MET A 552 -18.42 -9.27 -24.78
C MET A 552 -17.71 -8.99 -26.11
N LYS A 553 -16.69 -8.13 -26.09
CA LYS A 553 -15.86 -7.82 -27.28
C LYS A 553 -15.16 -9.05 -27.87
N SER A 554 -14.92 -10.06 -27.05
CA SER A 554 -14.42 -11.39 -27.48
C SER A 554 -15.41 -12.20 -28.31
N GLY A 555 -16.71 -11.82 -28.33
CA GLY A 555 -17.81 -12.56 -28.92
C GLY A 555 -18.42 -13.63 -28.01
N ARG A 556 -17.85 -13.88 -26.84
CA ARG A 556 -18.42 -14.78 -25.82
C ARG A 556 -19.57 -14.11 -25.08
N THR A 557 -20.38 -14.91 -24.39
CA THR A 557 -21.29 -14.36 -23.36
C THR A 557 -20.50 -13.86 -22.16
N LEU A 558 -21.07 -12.95 -21.35
CA LEU A 558 -20.47 -12.51 -20.10
C LEU A 558 -20.19 -13.70 -19.18
N TRP A 559 -21.12 -14.65 -19.10
CA TRP A 559 -20.93 -15.88 -18.33
C TRP A 559 -19.71 -16.70 -18.78
N ASP A 560 -19.61 -16.98 -20.08
CA ASP A 560 -18.45 -17.70 -20.60
C ASP A 560 -17.15 -16.92 -20.37
N GLU A 561 -17.16 -15.61 -20.58
CA GLU A 561 -15.98 -14.77 -20.35
C GLU A 561 -15.50 -14.82 -18.89
N LEU A 562 -16.43 -14.80 -17.93
CA LEU A 562 -16.11 -15.00 -16.53
C LEU A 562 -15.49 -16.37 -16.27
N CYS A 563 -16.10 -17.46 -16.79
CA CYS A 563 -15.57 -18.81 -16.66
C CYS A 563 -14.13 -18.93 -17.17
N TYR A 564 -13.86 -18.44 -18.37
CA TYR A 564 -12.53 -18.49 -18.97
C TYR A 564 -11.52 -17.59 -18.27
N THR A 565 -11.94 -16.42 -17.77
CA THR A 565 -11.06 -15.53 -17.04
C THR A 565 -10.59 -16.16 -15.71
N PHE A 566 -11.49 -16.80 -14.97
CA PHE A 566 -11.12 -17.56 -13.77
C PHE A 566 -10.13 -18.70 -14.11
N GLU A 567 -10.39 -19.46 -15.19
CA GLU A 567 -9.51 -20.57 -15.62
C GLU A 567 -8.11 -20.07 -16.00
N ASP A 568 -8.03 -18.91 -16.66
CA ASP A 568 -6.76 -18.25 -16.98
C ASP A 568 -5.98 -17.88 -15.72
N GLY A 569 -6.63 -17.31 -14.70
CA GLY A 569 -6.02 -16.99 -13.41
C GLY A 569 -5.46 -18.21 -12.70
N ILE A 570 -6.21 -19.31 -12.69
CA ILE A 570 -5.75 -20.61 -12.13
C ILE A 570 -4.52 -21.13 -12.89
N ARG A 571 -4.56 -21.09 -14.23
CA ARG A 571 -3.44 -21.53 -15.06
C ARG A 571 -2.17 -20.74 -14.80
N GLU A 572 -2.30 -19.42 -14.64
CA GLU A 572 -1.19 -18.54 -14.32
C GLU A 572 -0.61 -18.86 -12.93
N ALA A 573 -1.46 -19.00 -11.88
CA ALA A 573 -1.04 -19.34 -10.54
C ALA A 573 -0.29 -20.69 -10.48
N ARG A 574 -0.74 -21.72 -11.23
CA ARG A 574 0.00 -22.98 -11.41
C ARG A 574 1.32 -22.77 -12.14
N GLY A 575 1.36 -21.82 -13.08
CA GLY A 575 2.58 -21.45 -13.82
C GLY A 575 3.66 -20.91 -12.89
N PHE A 576 3.29 -20.21 -11.83
CA PHE A 576 4.23 -19.65 -10.84
C PHE A 576 5.01 -20.77 -10.12
N ILE A 577 4.34 -21.86 -9.76
CA ILE A 577 5.01 -23.03 -9.14
C ILE A 577 6.14 -23.54 -10.04
N ARG A 578 5.83 -23.81 -11.32
CA ARG A 578 6.83 -24.32 -12.29
C ARG A 578 8.00 -23.34 -12.50
N THR A 579 7.70 -22.05 -12.55
CA THR A 579 8.74 -21.02 -12.67
C THR A 579 9.67 -21.04 -11.45
N TRP A 580 9.10 -21.12 -10.24
CA TRP A 580 9.88 -21.16 -9.01
C TRP A 580 10.74 -22.43 -8.90
N GLU A 581 10.17 -23.60 -9.25
CA GLU A 581 10.90 -24.88 -9.31
C GLU A 581 12.11 -24.81 -10.27
N SER A 582 11.97 -24.12 -11.40
CA SER A 582 13.05 -23.98 -12.38
C SER A 582 14.28 -23.22 -11.87
N VAL A 583 14.12 -22.46 -10.80
CA VAL A 583 15.16 -21.60 -10.23
C VAL A 583 15.65 -22.06 -8.85
N GLU A 584 15.24 -23.22 -8.35
CA GLU A 584 15.56 -23.78 -7.03
C GLU A 584 17.05 -23.65 -6.67
N LYS A 585 17.95 -24.00 -7.58
CA LYS A 585 19.40 -23.98 -7.36
C LYS A 585 20.02 -22.62 -7.04
N TYR A 586 19.26 -21.53 -7.20
CA TYR A 586 19.70 -20.17 -6.94
C TYR A 586 19.25 -19.63 -5.56
N VAL A 587 18.44 -20.41 -4.84
CA VAL A 587 17.83 -20.01 -3.58
C VAL A 587 18.22 -21.02 -2.49
N ASP A 588 18.43 -20.56 -1.26
CA ASP A 588 18.60 -21.47 -0.14
C ASP A 588 17.32 -22.27 0.15
N ALA A 589 17.48 -23.46 0.68
CA ALA A 589 16.41 -24.43 0.89
C ALA A 589 15.26 -23.87 1.76
N TYR A 590 15.57 -23.02 2.75
CA TYR A 590 14.56 -22.45 3.65
C TYR A 590 13.63 -21.48 2.92
N ARG A 591 14.19 -20.46 2.24
CA ARG A 591 13.40 -19.51 1.47
C ARG A 591 12.72 -20.16 0.28
N TYR A 592 13.40 -21.13 -0.37
CA TYR A 592 12.81 -21.88 -1.47
C TYR A 592 11.53 -22.60 -1.03
N GLY A 593 11.59 -23.37 0.07
CA GLY A 593 10.45 -24.12 0.58
C GLY A 593 9.29 -23.21 1.01
N GLN A 594 9.59 -22.13 1.75
CA GLN A 594 8.56 -21.20 2.17
C GLN A 594 7.78 -20.56 1.00
N VAL A 595 8.47 -20.15 -0.05
CA VAL A 595 7.83 -19.57 -1.22
C VAL A 595 7.07 -20.63 -2.00
N HIS A 596 7.65 -21.82 -2.17
CA HIS A 596 7.01 -22.93 -2.89
C HIS A 596 5.68 -23.33 -2.23
N ASP A 597 5.65 -23.53 -0.91
CA ASP A 597 4.43 -23.89 -0.20
C ASP A 597 3.32 -22.84 -0.37
N LYS A 598 3.68 -21.57 -0.36
CA LYS A 598 2.73 -20.47 -0.57
C LYS A 598 2.24 -20.38 -2.01
N LEU A 599 3.08 -20.62 -3.01
CA LEU A 599 2.66 -20.68 -4.41
C LEU A 599 1.72 -21.87 -4.66
N VAL A 600 1.98 -23.01 -4.05
CA VAL A 600 1.05 -24.16 -4.08
C VAL A 600 -0.28 -23.77 -3.43
N ARG A 601 -0.26 -23.09 -2.29
CA ARG A 601 -1.47 -22.59 -1.64
C ARG A 601 -2.24 -21.61 -2.51
N GLN A 602 -1.58 -20.63 -3.09
CA GLN A 602 -2.17 -19.65 -4.00
C GLN A 602 -2.87 -20.31 -5.20
N ALA A 603 -2.26 -21.34 -5.79
CA ALA A 603 -2.88 -22.09 -6.87
C ALA A 603 -4.13 -22.86 -6.43
N LYS A 604 -4.13 -23.42 -5.22
CA LYS A 604 -5.33 -24.07 -4.62
C LYS A 604 -6.41 -23.04 -4.29
N ASP A 605 -6.05 -21.88 -3.76
CA ASP A 605 -6.98 -20.80 -3.47
C ASP A 605 -7.61 -20.22 -4.73
N ALA A 606 -6.85 -20.10 -5.82
CA ALA A 606 -7.40 -19.68 -7.11
C ALA A 606 -8.54 -20.60 -7.59
N ILE A 607 -8.40 -21.92 -7.38
CA ILE A 607 -9.47 -22.88 -7.67
C ILE A 607 -10.66 -22.68 -6.72
N TRP A 608 -10.40 -22.51 -5.43
CA TRP A 608 -11.43 -22.23 -4.43
C TRP A 608 -12.25 -20.98 -4.77
N TRP A 609 -11.57 -19.89 -5.14
CA TRP A 609 -12.21 -18.64 -5.56
C TRP A 609 -13.14 -18.86 -6.76
N ARG A 610 -12.64 -19.52 -7.80
CA ARG A 610 -13.44 -19.86 -8.98
C ARG A 610 -14.66 -20.70 -8.62
N ASP A 611 -14.47 -21.83 -7.92
CA ASP A 611 -15.55 -22.75 -7.60
C ASP A 611 -16.65 -22.05 -6.79
N ALA A 612 -16.29 -21.32 -5.76
CA ALA A 612 -17.22 -20.61 -4.91
C ALA A 612 -18.01 -19.53 -5.68
N THR A 613 -17.32 -18.71 -6.49
CA THR A 613 -17.93 -17.59 -7.20
C THR A 613 -18.80 -18.08 -8.34
N MET A 614 -18.31 -19.02 -9.15
CA MET A 614 -19.04 -19.53 -10.31
C MET A 614 -20.26 -20.34 -9.90
N LEU A 615 -20.15 -21.23 -8.90
CA LEU A 615 -21.31 -22.01 -8.43
C LEU A 615 -22.36 -21.10 -7.77
N TYR A 616 -21.95 -20.01 -7.12
CA TYR A 616 -22.89 -19.05 -6.57
C TYR A 616 -23.62 -18.27 -7.69
N PHE A 617 -22.89 -17.79 -8.69
CA PHE A 617 -23.48 -17.05 -9.80
C PHE A 617 -24.30 -17.93 -10.74
N GLN A 618 -23.98 -19.22 -10.88
CA GLN A 618 -24.74 -20.17 -11.66
C GLN A 618 -26.20 -20.29 -11.21
N GLN A 619 -26.47 -20.06 -9.90
CA GLN A 619 -27.84 -20.04 -9.39
C GLN A 619 -28.71 -18.92 -10.00
N TYR A 620 -28.09 -17.88 -10.54
CA TYR A 620 -28.75 -16.74 -11.18
C TYR A 620 -28.71 -16.81 -12.69
N SER A 621 -27.57 -17.18 -13.25
CA SER A 621 -27.38 -17.25 -14.71
C SER A 621 -28.16 -18.41 -15.36
N ASN A 622 -28.33 -19.52 -14.62
CA ASN A 622 -28.85 -20.79 -15.14
C ASN A 622 -28.10 -21.29 -16.39
N MET A 623 -26.82 -20.93 -16.55
CA MET A 623 -25.96 -21.34 -17.66
C MET A 623 -24.95 -22.38 -17.18
N ASP A 624 -24.64 -23.33 -18.03
CA ASP A 624 -23.63 -24.35 -17.72
C ASP A 624 -22.22 -23.75 -17.79
N ILE A 625 -21.32 -24.23 -16.91
CA ILE A 625 -19.90 -23.96 -17.04
C ILE A 625 -19.41 -24.64 -18.33
N PRO A 626 -18.67 -23.94 -19.21
CA PRO A 626 -18.16 -24.52 -20.44
C PRO A 626 -17.44 -25.84 -20.21
N SER A 627 -17.73 -26.85 -21.08
CA SER A 627 -17.24 -28.23 -20.88
C SER A 627 -15.71 -28.37 -20.97
N ASP A 628 -15.03 -27.41 -21.57
CA ASP A 628 -13.59 -27.33 -21.70
C ASP A 628 -12.93 -26.57 -20.54
N CYS A 629 -13.72 -25.95 -19.64
CA CYS A 629 -13.25 -25.46 -18.35
C CYS A 629 -13.19 -26.60 -17.34
N THR A 630 -12.25 -26.49 -16.39
CA THR A 630 -12.15 -27.43 -15.26
C THR A 630 -13.43 -27.35 -14.41
N GLN A 631 -14.08 -28.48 -14.17
CA GLN A 631 -15.32 -28.52 -13.38
C GLN A 631 -15.02 -28.35 -11.89
N PRO A 632 -15.94 -27.74 -11.12
CA PRO A 632 -15.79 -27.55 -9.68
C PRO A 632 -15.51 -28.85 -8.91
N GLN A 633 -14.61 -28.77 -7.91
CA GLN A 633 -14.23 -29.93 -7.08
C GLN A 633 -15.13 -30.10 -5.84
N HIS A 634 -15.82 -29.04 -5.40
CA HIS A 634 -16.71 -29.01 -4.28
C HIS A 634 -18.08 -28.51 -4.66
N THR A 635 -19.09 -28.87 -3.87
CA THR A 635 -20.43 -28.31 -4.01
C THR A 635 -20.53 -26.93 -3.35
N LEU A 636 -21.46 -26.10 -3.81
CA LEU A 636 -21.70 -24.79 -3.19
C LEU A 636 -22.05 -24.89 -1.71
N ASP A 637 -22.79 -25.95 -1.31
CA ASP A 637 -23.16 -26.16 0.11
C ASP A 637 -21.96 -26.48 0.99
N GLU A 638 -20.98 -27.24 0.49
CA GLU A 638 -19.72 -27.48 1.19
C GLU A 638 -18.94 -26.18 1.37
N LEU A 639 -18.80 -25.39 0.29
CA LEU A 639 -18.10 -24.12 0.31
C LEU A 639 -18.76 -23.10 1.25
N ARG A 640 -20.09 -23.05 1.29
CA ARG A 640 -20.83 -22.18 2.22
C ARG A 640 -20.64 -22.56 3.70
N ARG A 641 -20.32 -23.80 4.00
CA ARG A 641 -20.08 -24.27 5.39
C ARG A 641 -18.68 -23.99 5.86
N PHE A 642 -17.76 -23.78 4.97
CA PHE A 642 -16.36 -23.53 5.32
C PHE A 642 -16.22 -22.24 6.10
N ARG A 643 -15.44 -22.27 7.19
CA ARG A 643 -15.16 -21.12 8.06
C ARG A 643 -13.67 -21.07 8.35
N LEU A 644 -13.06 -19.91 8.13
CA LEU A 644 -11.64 -19.67 8.41
C LEU A 644 -11.40 -19.52 9.92
N GLY A 645 -12.30 -18.81 10.62
CA GLY A 645 -12.17 -18.57 12.05
C GLY A 645 -10.96 -17.70 12.41
N ILE A 646 -10.54 -16.82 11.51
CA ILE A 646 -9.45 -15.86 11.73
C ILE A 646 -9.98 -14.50 12.15
N THR A 647 -9.10 -13.67 12.68
CA THR A 647 -9.36 -12.27 13.03
C THR A 647 -8.74 -11.34 11.96
N ASN A 648 -9.06 -10.05 12.03
CA ASN A 648 -8.43 -9.03 11.18
C ASN A 648 -6.93 -8.78 11.50
N TYR A 649 -6.34 -9.57 12.40
CA TYR A 649 -4.92 -9.50 12.77
C TYR A 649 -4.11 -10.69 12.27
N GLU A 650 -4.74 -11.65 11.58
CA GLU A 650 -4.14 -12.94 11.24
C GLU A 650 -4.28 -13.26 9.74
N THR A 651 -3.32 -14.01 9.24
CA THR A 651 -3.45 -14.75 7.98
C THR A 651 -3.80 -16.21 8.29
N PRO A 652 -4.65 -16.88 7.49
CA PRO A 652 -4.96 -18.28 7.73
C PRO A 652 -3.69 -19.15 7.63
N ALA A 653 -3.56 -20.09 8.57
CA ALA A 653 -2.54 -21.13 8.45
C ALA A 653 -2.83 -22.02 7.24
N LEU A 654 -1.80 -22.44 6.52
CA LEU A 654 -1.95 -23.17 5.25
C LEU A 654 -2.74 -24.48 5.39
N ASP A 655 -2.59 -25.16 6.52
CA ASP A 655 -3.26 -26.42 6.86
C ASP A 655 -4.74 -26.25 7.28
N LYS A 656 -5.21 -25.02 7.42
CA LYS A 656 -6.61 -24.69 7.76
C LYS A 656 -7.45 -24.31 6.55
N LEU A 657 -6.84 -24.21 5.39
CA LEU A 657 -7.50 -23.83 4.14
C LEU A 657 -8.07 -25.06 3.42
N PRO A 658 -9.12 -24.91 2.60
CA PRO A 658 -9.72 -26.04 1.90
C PRO A 658 -8.73 -26.70 0.94
N GLU A 659 -8.79 -28.04 0.87
CA GLU A 659 -7.92 -28.81 0.00
C GLU A 659 -8.48 -28.88 -1.41
N TYR A 660 -7.60 -28.71 -2.39
CA TYR A 660 -7.89 -28.81 -3.81
C TYR A 660 -6.79 -29.58 -4.52
N GLU A 661 -7.19 -30.38 -5.52
CA GLU A 661 -6.24 -31.05 -6.38
C GLU A 661 -5.77 -30.10 -7.49
N LEU A 662 -4.47 -29.98 -7.67
CA LEU A 662 -3.86 -29.24 -8.77
C LEU A 662 -3.82 -30.14 -10.03
N ARG A 663 -4.96 -30.32 -10.70
CA ARG A 663 -5.09 -31.11 -11.95
C ARG A 663 -4.68 -30.31 -13.17
#